data_80a17f3a2bdb957352ee9c36c1f496a5
#
_entry.id   80a17f3a2bdb957352ee9c36c1f496a5
#
_cell.length_a   1.000
_cell.length_b   1.000
_cell.length_c   1.000
_cell.angle_alpha   90.00
_cell.angle_beta   90.00
_cell.angle_gamma   90.00
#
_symmetry.space_group_name_H-M   'P 1'
#
loop_
_entity.id
_entity.type
_entity.pdbx_description
1 polymer ?
#
loop_
_entity_poly.entity_id
_entity_poly.type
_entity_poly.pdbx_seq_one_letter_code
_entity_poly.pdbx_strand_id
1 'polypeptide(L)'
;MIHGKNKKQYMRIIIKEKYMNRSHWIWYPGDFEIYHGMMQNFSREERGFIWPAYYHLDDCRKHVRFTREYNLEKEETVTVYANCLGYYRINDVKKRFGEPVVCGPGKQKFEIYAGMPSGVPSVRIEGETITSNRGWLADDFVSDPVPVGYNEIYTAREQDPSIWVYDEKEYFPSEIREDESGVLFVFETELTAILKAEFPKGFREMTLCYGESETEARDTVNCYYSQTLHTPEDEIIRRAFRYVFIPGVHKDEISIKAVHQYVDIPVRASFSSSDELVNKIWDVAVWTFQLCSGIFFIDGVKRDRWIWSGDAYQSYFVNQYLMFDEDINRRTLWALIGNSPIRQHINTIVDYSMYWVIGILNHYRMTGDEEFVKAIYPRMTAMMEFLGGQLDENGFIVGREGDWIFVDWADMDKEGAICAEQMLLAMCYQTMAQADELVLGDGSAWEKKYQALASKIEKFYWNEEKGAYIDSFSSGKNNVTRHANIFAILFGFADDARKELLMKNVIENDKIPQITTPYFKFYELEAMCAMGRFEDVKKMMESYWGGMLSQGAVTFWEEFDPEKKPEEQYEMYGDPFGKSFCHAWAASPIYLLGRYFAGIQLTDTAYKSFTVKPETDTFESVDCTFPVKGGTVHVKWDEKILSVESSVSGGTLIYCGKEYLLEPGKTVTTTK
;
A
#
# COMPACT_ATOMS: atom_id res chain seq x y z
N MET A 1 -17.96 8.42 -25.58
CA MET A 1 -17.22 9.21 -24.56
C MET A 1 -15.80 8.65 -24.25
N ILE A 2 -15.28 7.73 -25.06
CA ILE A 2 -13.95 7.06 -24.84
C ILE A 2 -12.77 7.89 -25.41
N HIS A 3 -13.02 8.86 -26.30
CA HIS A 3 -11.94 9.65 -26.93
C HIS A 3 -11.33 10.79 -26.07
N GLY A 4 -11.91 11.13 -24.95
CA GLY A 4 -11.41 12.21 -24.09
C GLY A 4 -10.37 11.76 -23.05
N LYS A 5 -10.46 10.51 -22.57
CA LYS A 5 -9.56 9.97 -21.53
C LYS A 5 -8.14 9.73 -22.05
N ASN A 6 -7.99 9.20 -23.26
CA ASN A 6 -6.67 8.95 -23.87
C ASN A 6 -5.87 10.23 -24.14
N LYS A 7 -6.53 11.36 -24.40
CA LYS A 7 -5.83 12.63 -24.65
C LYS A 7 -5.23 13.23 -23.38
N LYS A 8 -5.89 13.08 -22.22
CA LYS A 8 -5.35 13.52 -20.91
C LYS A 8 -4.18 12.62 -20.45
N GLN A 9 -4.27 11.32 -20.69
CA GLN A 9 -3.21 10.36 -20.36
C GLN A 9 -1.97 10.55 -21.25
N TYR A 10 -2.16 10.76 -22.56
CA TYR A 10 -1.07 11.12 -23.48
C TYR A 10 -0.43 12.48 -23.15
N MET A 11 -1.25 13.45 -22.74
CA MET A 11 -0.74 14.75 -22.28
C MET A 11 0.05 14.62 -20.96
N ARG A 12 -0.35 13.74 -20.02
CA ARG A 12 0.40 13.48 -18.79
C ARG A 12 1.74 12.76 -19.06
N ILE A 13 1.81 11.81 -19.98
CA ILE A 13 3.06 11.15 -20.39
C ILE A 13 4.00 12.15 -21.09
N ILE A 14 3.51 12.96 -22.01
CA ILE A 14 4.29 14.04 -22.66
C ILE A 14 4.66 15.12 -21.64
N ILE A 15 3.81 15.37 -20.66
CA ILE A 15 4.08 16.25 -19.53
C ILE A 15 5.20 15.62 -18.67
N LYS A 16 5.17 14.32 -18.35
CA LYS A 16 6.21 13.64 -17.55
C LYS A 16 7.60 13.72 -18.21
N GLU A 17 7.72 13.48 -19.53
CA GLU A 17 8.98 13.64 -20.26
C GLU A 17 9.45 15.10 -20.37
N LYS A 18 8.51 16.03 -20.50
CA LYS A 18 8.81 17.48 -20.60
C LYS A 18 9.16 18.12 -19.27
N TYR A 19 8.83 17.46 -18.13
CA TYR A 19 9.04 17.96 -16.77
C TYR A 19 10.28 17.41 -16.08
N MET A 20 11.00 16.41 -16.64
CA MET A 20 12.21 15.84 -16.03
C MET A 20 13.36 16.87 -15.80
N ASN A 21 13.29 18.04 -16.41
CA ASN A 21 14.23 19.15 -16.20
C ASN A 21 13.62 20.36 -15.45
N ARG A 22 12.45 20.22 -14.84
CA ARG A 22 11.83 21.32 -14.09
C ARG A 22 12.18 21.27 -12.62
N SER A 23 12.21 22.44 -11.98
CA SER A 23 12.36 22.57 -10.55
C SER A 23 11.18 21.96 -9.80
N HIS A 24 11.48 21.18 -8.75
CA HIS A 24 10.52 20.66 -7.79
C HIS A 24 10.68 21.35 -6.45
N TRP A 25 9.68 21.25 -5.58
CA TRP A 25 9.90 21.46 -4.17
C TRP A 25 10.71 20.29 -3.63
N ILE A 26 11.74 20.57 -2.83
CA ILE A 26 12.61 19.58 -2.20
C ILE A 26 12.62 19.77 -0.69
N TRP A 27 12.72 18.65 0.04
CA TRP A 27 12.70 18.61 1.51
C TRP A 27 13.69 17.56 2.04
N TYR A 28 13.82 17.45 3.36
CA TYR A 28 14.57 16.35 3.95
C TYR A 28 13.82 15.04 3.74
N PRO A 29 14.46 13.96 3.24
CA PRO A 29 13.77 12.72 2.88
C PRO A 29 13.05 12.10 4.09
N GLY A 30 11.80 11.74 3.91
CA GLY A 30 10.92 11.19 4.93
C GLY A 30 10.10 12.22 5.70
N ASP A 31 10.51 13.50 5.77
CA ASP A 31 9.78 14.51 6.54
C ASP A 31 8.39 14.79 5.99
N PHE A 32 8.23 14.81 4.67
CA PHE A 32 6.93 14.96 4.03
C PHE A 32 5.98 13.84 4.44
N GLU A 33 6.46 12.63 4.37
CA GLU A 33 5.71 11.42 4.66
C GLU A 33 5.34 11.31 6.14
N ILE A 34 6.28 11.62 7.02
CA ILE A 34 6.05 11.66 8.47
C ILE A 34 5.00 12.72 8.82
N TYR A 35 5.15 13.94 8.28
CA TYR A 35 4.21 15.03 8.54
C TYR A 35 2.79 14.69 8.12
N HIS A 36 2.61 14.21 6.89
CA HIS A 36 1.28 13.85 6.39
C HIS A 36 0.72 12.60 7.08
N GLY A 37 1.57 11.65 7.50
CA GLY A 37 1.16 10.52 8.35
C GLY A 37 0.64 10.99 9.70
N MET A 38 1.30 11.97 10.33
CA MET A 38 0.82 12.62 11.57
C MET A 38 -0.53 13.30 11.37
N MET A 39 -0.71 14.04 10.25
CA MET A 39 -1.99 14.69 9.95
C MET A 39 -3.12 13.67 9.75
N GLN A 40 -2.84 12.54 9.11
CA GLN A 40 -3.81 11.45 9.04
C GLN A 40 -4.15 10.86 10.41
N ASN A 41 -3.16 10.72 11.29
CA ASN A 41 -3.40 10.24 12.65
C ASN A 41 -4.29 11.19 13.45
N PHE A 42 -4.03 12.49 13.40
CA PHE A 42 -4.88 13.49 14.09
C PHE A 42 -6.32 13.45 13.61
N SER A 43 -6.59 13.14 12.36
CA SER A 43 -7.94 13.00 11.84
C SER A 43 -8.75 11.85 12.47
N ARG A 44 -8.13 10.99 13.31
CA ARG A 44 -8.76 9.90 14.06
C ARG A 44 -9.25 10.29 15.45
N GLU A 45 -8.87 11.47 15.94
CA GLU A 45 -9.16 11.93 17.31
C GLU A 45 -10.66 12.07 17.61
N GLU A 46 -11.50 12.19 16.60
CA GLU A 46 -12.94 12.35 16.78
C GLU A 46 -13.62 11.22 17.57
N ARG A 47 -12.96 10.07 17.69
CA ARG A 47 -13.43 8.97 18.58
C ARG A 47 -12.83 9.04 19.98
N GLY A 48 -12.08 10.08 20.32
CA GLY A 48 -11.38 10.20 21.59
C GLY A 48 -10.32 9.13 21.81
N PHE A 49 -9.77 8.61 20.74
CA PHE A 49 -9.00 7.40 20.74
C PHE A 49 -7.73 7.57 19.89
N ILE A 50 -6.62 7.75 20.55
CA ILE A 50 -5.32 7.74 19.90
C ILE A 50 -4.76 6.34 20.08
N TRP A 51 -4.87 5.54 19.04
CA TRP A 51 -4.28 4.21 19.04
C TRP A 51 -2.76 4.30 18.89
N PRO A 52 -1.97 3.50 19.61
CA PRO A 52 -0.52 3.50 19.50
C PRO A 52 -0.03 2.83 18.19
N ALA A 53 -0.78 2.99 17.14
CA ALA A 53 -0.41 2.50 15.83
C ALA A 53 0.81 3.22 15.26
N TYR A 54 1.13 4.38 15.80
CA TYR A 54 2.31 5.13 15.46
C TYR A 54 3.37 5.01 16.55
N TYR A 55 4.52 4.76 16.11
CA TYR A 55 5.76 4.82 16.83
C TYR A 55 6.57 5.93 16.18
N HIS A 56 7.48 6.53 16.92
CA HIS A 56 8.30 7.63 16.41
C HIS A 56 7.53 8.77 15.78
N LEU A 57 6.45 9.21 16.38
CA LEU A 57 5.84 10.48 16.05
C LEU A 57 6.70 11.66 16.53
N ASP A 58 8.00 11.53 16.38
CA ASP A 58 8.84 12.70 16.48
C ASP A 58 8.50 13.59 15.29
N ASP A 59 8.39 14.89 15.56
CA ASP A 59 8.18 15.90 14.54
C ASP A 59 9.16 15.77 13.38
N CYS A 60 8.73 16.22 12.20
CA CYS A 60 9.65 16.51 11.11
C CYS A 60 10.76 17.45 11.58
N ARG A 61 11.85 17.46 10.88
CA ARG A 61 12.96 18.36 11.17
C ARG A 61 12.50 19.81 11.07
N LYS A 62 12.76 20.58 12.14
CA LYS A 62 12.42 21.99 12.18
C LYS A 62 13.40 22.85 11.39
N HIS A 63 14.61 22.35 11.18
CA HIS A 63 15.69 23.03 10.46
C HIS A 63 16.39 22.07 9.52
N VAL A 64 16.52 22.47 8.26
CA VAL A 64 17.16 21.70 7.21
C VAL A 64 18.14 22.57 6.46
N ARG A 65 19.30 22.02 6.14
CA ARG A 65 20.25 22.64 5.23
C ARG A 65 20.26 21.86 3.92
N PHE A 66 20.12 22.58 2.79
CA PHE A 66 20.26 21.99 1.46
C PHE A 66 21.53 22.47 0.82
N THR A 67 22.29 21.56 0.19
CA THR A 67 23.59 21.88 -0.43
C THR A 67 23.71 21.29 -1.82
N ARG A 68 24.34 22.06 -2.71
CA ARG A 68 24.77 21.60 -4.03
C ARG A 68 25.82 22.50 -4.64
N GLU A 69 26.72 21.94 -5.45
CA GLU A 69 27.68 22.68 -6.25
C GLU A 69 27.34 22.56 -7.74
N TYR A 70 27.54 23.66 -8.46
CA TYR A 70 27.40 23.73 -9.92
C TYR A 70 28.65 24.31 -10.52
N ASN A 71 28.91 23.99 -11.78
CA ASN A 71 29.93 24.64 -12.60
C ASN A 71 29.25 25.23 -13.83
N LEU A 72 29.04 26.54 -13.85
CA LEU A 72 28.31 27.21 -14.92
C LEU A 72 29.25 27.58 -16.06
N GLU A 73 28.80 27.37 -17.29
CA GLU A 73 29.50 27.80 -18.50
C GLU A 73 29.20 29.27 -18.83
N LYS A 74 28.00 29.72 -18.49
CA LYS A 74 27.49 31.09 -18.74
C LYS A 74 26.79 31.62 -17.51
N GLU A 75 26.58 32.92 -17.49
CA GLU A 75 25.78 33.62 -16.49
C GLU A 75 24.32 33.22 -16.59
N GLU A 76 23.67 32.97 -15.43
CA GLU A 76 22.22 32.78 -15.36
C GLU A 76 21.62 33.45 -14.13
N THR A 77 20.32 33.77 -14.20
CA THR A 77 19.57 34.30 -13.06
C THR A 77 18.84 33.15 -12.34
N VAL A 78 18.99 33.12 -11.01
CA VAL A 78 18.42 32.09 -10.15
C VAL A 78 17.55 32.73 -9.08
N THR A 79 16.39 32.14 -8.80
CA THR A 79 15.54 32.52 -7.68
C THR A 79 15.29 31.32 -6.78
N VAL A 80 15.51 31.49 -5.48
CA VAL A 80 15.22 30.45 -4.46
C VAL A 80 13.95 30.83 -3.72
N TYR A 81 12.93 29.99 -3.81
CA TYR A 81 11.68 30.06 -3.06
C TYR A 81 11.70 29.11 -1.88
N ALA A 82 10.99 29.46 -0.82
CA ALA A 82 10.80 28.57 0.34
C ALA A 82 9.39 28.80 0.92
N ASN A 83 8.81 27.71 1.49
CA ASN A 83 7.56 27.79 2.24
C ASN A 83 7.78 28.17 3.72
N CYS A 84 9.02 28.43 4.11
CA CYS A 84 9.49 28.59 5.47
C CYS A 84 10.40 29.81 5.63
N LEU A 85 10.84 30.07 6.87
CA LEU A 85 11.81 31.09 7.18
C LEU A 85 13.23 30.63 6.88
N GLY A 86 14.13 31.58 6.58
CA GLY A 86 15.52 31.24 6.37
C GLY A 86 16.26 32.21 5.43
N TYR A 87 17.33 31.68 4.86
CA TYR A 87 18.18 32.38 3.90
C TYR A 87 19.03 31.37 3.13
N TYR A 88 19.72 31.83 2.10
CA TYR A 88 20.70 30.98 1.43
C TYR A 88 22.00 31.73 1.18
N ARG A 89 23.06 31.00 0.86
CA ARG A 89 24.38 31.52 0.46
C ARG A 89 24.73 30.98 -0.92
N ILE A 90 25.34 31.84 -1.71
CA ILE A 90 26.02 31.47 -2.94
C ILE A 90 27.48 31.91 -2.75
N ASN A 91 28.43 30.96 -2.78
CA ASN A 91 29.85 31.25 -2.54
C ASN A 91 30.05 32.10 -1.28
N ASP A 92 29.45 31.68 -0.16
CA ASP A 92 29.45 32.36 1.16
C ASP A 92 28.72 33.70 1.24
N VAL A 93 28.21 34.23 0.15
CA VAL A 93 27.45 35.51 0.14
C VAL A 93 25.99 35.25 0.46
N LYS A 94 25.52 35.83 1.57
CA LYS A 94 24.12 35.67 2.06
C LYS A 94 23.12 36.35 1.12
N LYS A 95 22.01 35.67 0.84
CA LYS A 95 20.88 36.05 -0.02
C LYS A 95 19.55 35.80 0.67
N ARG A 96 18.48 36.44 0.18
CA ARG A 96 17.09 36.25 0.67
C ARG A 96 16.27 35.44 -0.27
N PHE A 97 15.32 34.68 0.26
CA PHE A 97 14.33 33.97 -0.54
C PHE A 97 13.46 34.93 -1.37
N GLY A 98 13.08 34.50 -2.57
CA GLY A 98 12.24 35.24 -3.49
C GLY A 98 12.94 36.33 -4.31
N GLU A 99 14.19 36.68 -4.01
CA GLU A 99 14.96 37.69 -4.75
C GLU A 99 15.75 37.00 -5.89
N PRO A 100 15.61 37.47 -7.15
CA PRO A 100 16.45 36.97 -8.24
C PRO A 100 17.90 37.37 -8.06
N VAL A 101 18.82 36.44 -8.26
CA VAL A 101 20.25 36.63 -8.12
C VAL A 101 20.97 36.16 -9.39
N VAL A 102 21.87 36.96 -9.90
CA VAL A 102 22.73 36.60 -11.02
C VAL A 102 23.91 35.77 -10.53
N CYS A 103 24.08 34.56 -11.10
CA CYS A 103 25.20 33.66 -10.90
C CYS A 103 26.12 33.72 -12.12
N GLY A 104 27.35 34.15 -11.96
CA GLY A 104 28.35 34.21 -13.04
C GLY A 104 28.88 32.81 -13.42
N PRO A 105 29.64 32.70 -14.52
CA PRO A 105 30.27 31.44 -14.92
C PRO A 105 31.31 30.97 -13.89
N GLY A 106 31.57 29.65 -13.89
CA GLY A 106 32.45 28.96 -12.94
C GLY A 106 31.71 28.29 -11.79
N LYS A 107 32.48 27.95 -10.74
CA LYS A 107 31.98 27.22 -9.60
C LYS A 107 30.98 28.04 -8.78
N GLN A 108 29.79 27.48 -8.51
CA GLN A 108 28.75 28.05 -7.67
C GLN A 108 28.39 27.06 -6.56
N LYS A 109 28.67 27.41 -5.31
CA LYS A 109 28.31 26.61 -4.14
C LYS A 109 27.07 27.18 -3.48
N PHE A 110 26.01 26.37 -3.42
CA PHE A 110 24.76 26.71 -2.75
C PHE A 110 24.69 26.09 -1.38
N GLU A 111 24.29 26.85 -0.37
CA GLU A 111 23.94 26.42 0.98
C GLU A 111 22.65 27.13 1.39
N ILE A 112 21.54 26.37 1.53
CA ILE A 112 20.23 26.91 1.83
C ILE A 112 19.81 26.47 3.22
N TYR A 113 19.45 27.42 4.07
CA TYR A 113 19.06 27.22 5.46
C TYR A 113 17.57 27.49 5.59
N ALA A 114 16.79 26.45 5.79
CA ALA A 114 15.33 26.47 5.83
C ALA A 114 14.84 26.01 7.20
N GLY A 115 13.83 26.69 7.76
CA GLY A 115 13.26 26.30 9.04
C GLY A 115 11.84 26.80 9.26
N MET A 116 11.01 25.96 9.90
CA MET A 116 9.64 26.29 10.29
C MET A 116 9.24 25.55 11.57
N PRO A 117 8.34 26.11 12.38
CA PRO A 117 7.94 25.49 13.64
C PRO A 117 7.02 24.25 13.43
N SER A 118 6.24 24.20 12.36
CA SER A 118 5.35 23.11 11.99
C SER A 118 5.21 23.05 10.47
N GLY A 119 5.15 21.86 9.91
CA GLY A 119 5.10 21.62 8.47
C GLY A 119 6.38 20.96 7.94
N VAL A 120 6.56 20.98 6.64
CA VAL A 120 7.71 20.41 5.92
C VAL A 120 8.59 21.52 5.39
N PRO A 121 9.75 21.85 6.03
CA PRO A 121 10.67 22.85 5.53
C PRO A 121 11.12 22.49 4.10
N SER A 122 10.73 23.29 3.14
CA SER A 122 10.92 22.97 1.72
C SER A 122 11.41 24.20 0.94
N VAL A 123 12.20 23.92 -0.09
CA VAL A 123 12.71 24.94 -1.00
C VAL A 123 12.51 24.55 -2.45
N ARG A 124 12.42 25.56 -3.31
CA ARG A 124 12.33 25.43 -4.75
C ARG A 124 13.28 26.40 -5.41
N ILE A 125 14.11 25.93 -6.32
CA ILE A 125 15.13 26.75 -7.00
C ILE A 125 14.80 26.79 -8.49
N GLU A 126 14.65 28.00 -9.02
CA GLU A 126 14.36 28.28 -10.43
C GLU A 126 15.51 28.98 -11.10
N GLY A 127 16.15 28.29 -12.03
CA GLY A 127 17.15 28.80 -12.96
C GLY A 127 17.09 28.04 -14.27
N GLU A 128 18.02 28.26 -15.18
CA GLU A 128 18.14 27.52 -16.42
C GLU A 128 18.85 26.18 -16.19
N THR A 129 20.03 26.21 -15.55
CA THR A 129 20.86 25.06 -15.18
C THR A 129 20.69 24.72 -13.71
N ILE A 130 20.62 25.75 -12.85
CA ILE A 130 20.47 25.61 -11.41
C ILE A 130 19.00 25.44 -11.06
N THR A 131 18.58 24.19 -10.84
CA THR A 131 17.20 23.83 -10.52
C THR A 131 17.15 22.90 -9.31
N SER A 132 16.06 22.96 -8.53
CA SER A 132 15.81 21.97 -7.47
C SER A 132 15.28 20.68 -8.05
N ASN A 133 16.16 19.70 -8.15
CA ASN A 133 15.91 18.35 -8.66
C ASN A 133 16.74 17.33 -7.88
N ARG A 134 16.78 16.09 -8.34
CA ARG A 134 17.72 15.07 -7.85
C ARG A 134 19.16 15.60 -7.93
N GLY A 135 19.96 15.30 -6.94
CA GLY A 135 21.37 15.74 -6.86
C GLY A 135 21.63 16.87 -5.86
N TRP A 136 20.58 17.41 -5.23
CA TRP A 136 20.73 18.17 -4.00
C TRP A 136 20.87 17.21 -2.82
N LEU A 137 21.62 17.65 -1.80
CA LEU A 137 21.73 16.96 -0.51
C LEU A 137 21.05 17.79 0.56
N ALA A 138 20.45 17.11 1.53
CA ALA A 138 19.85 17.70 2.72
C ALA A 138 20.52 17.13 3.98
N ASP A 139 20.70 17.96 4.98
CA ASP A 139 21.14 17.55 6.32
C ASP A 139 20.39 18.34 7.41
N ASP A 140 20.43 17.82 8.64
CA ASP A 140 19.83 18.39 9.84
C ASP A 140 20.88 19.01 10.78
N PHE A 141 22.06 19.32 10.31
CA PHE A 141 23.25 19.82 11.03
C PHE A 141 23.90 18.83 11.99
N VAL A 142 23.39 17.61 12.09
CA VAL A 142 23.90 16.55 12.99
C VAL A 142 24.27 15.31 12.20
N SER A 143 23.42 14.91 11.27
CA SER A 143 23.59 13.71 10.45
C SER A 143 24.37 14.01 9.18
N ASP A 144 24.95 12.98 8.56
CA ASP A 144 25.56 13.10 7.24
C ASP A 144 24.52 13.54 6.20
N PRO A 145 24.93 14.32 5.19
CA PRO A 145 24.04 14.75 4.12
C PRO A 145 23.49 13.56 3.32
N VAL A 146 22.18 13.59 3.05
CA VAL A 146 21.44 12.59 2.29
C VAL A 146 20.80 13.19 1.06
N PRO A 147 20.48 12.40 0.00
CA PRO A 147 19.71 12.90 -1.14
C PRO A 147 18.36 13.45 -0.71
N VAL A 148 17.96 14.58 -1.31
CA VAL A 148 16.69 15.25 -0.99
C VAL A 148 15.47 14.42 -1.32
N GLY A 149 14.41 14.54 -0.52
CA GLY A 149 13.06 14.10 -0.84
C GLY A 149 12.37 15.09 -1.80
N TYR A 150 11.54 14.58 -2.67
CA TYR A 150 10.69 15.37 -3.57
C TYR A 150 9.51 14.51 -4.06
N ASN A 151 8.50 15.17 -4.60
CA ASN A 151 7.41 14.49 -5.29
C ASN A 151 7.07 15.26 -6.57
N GLU A 152 6.76 14.56 -7.65
CA GLU A 152 6.46 15.16 -8.96
C GLU A 152 5.17 15.99 -8.95
N ILE A 153 4.31 15.87 -7.93
CA ILE A 153 3.11 16.67 -7.75
C ILE A 153 3.47 18.14 -7.42
N TYR A 154 4.55 18.36 -6.64
CA TYR A 154 4.93 19.67 -6.14
C TYR A 154 5.93 20.38 -7.07
N THR A 155 5.46 20.73 -8.25
CA THR A 155 6.25 21.36 -9.31
C THR A 155 5.94 22.85 -9.49
N ALA A 156 4.76 23.32 -9.08
CA ALA A 156 4.38 24.73 -9.18
C ALA A 156 4.86 25.51 -7.95
N ARG A 157 5.21 26.77 -8.15
CA ARG A 157 5.73 27.65 -7.10
C ARG A 157 4.71 27.91 -5.99
N GLU A 158 3.44 27.95 -6.36
CA GLU A 158 2.31 28.23 -5.47
C GLU A 158 1.92 27.05 -4.59
N GLN A 159 2.47 25.88 -4.85
CA GLN A 159 2.21 24.69 -4.04
C GLN A 159 3.07 24.73 -2.76
N ASP A 160 2.50 24.24 -1.65
CA ASP A 160 3.19 24.06 -0.38
C ASP A 160 3.20 22.57 -0.03
N PRO A 161 4.37 21.92 0.09
CA PRO A 161 4.46 20.51 0.49
C PRO A 161 3.86 20.19 1.86
N SER A 162 3.63 21.17 2.72
CA SER A 162 2.90 21.00 3.98
C SER A 162 1.38 20.88 3.78
N ILE A 163 0.87 21.09 2.57
CA ILE A 163 -0.56 21.06 2.25
C ILE A 163 -0.80 19.99 1.18
N TRP A 164 -1.71 19.06 1.47
CA TRP A 164 -2.19 18.11 0.48
C TRP A 164 -3.56 18.53 -0.03
N VAL A 165 -3.71 18.60 -1.35
CA VAL A 165 -4.99 18.90 -2.01
C VAL A 165 -5.49 17.65 -2.68
N TYR A 166 -6.69 17.16 -2.26
CA TYR A 166 -7.37 16.04 -2.87
C TYR A 166 -8.07 16.45 -4.16
N ASP A 167 -8.15 15.51 -5.11
CA ASP A 167 -9.12 15.60 -6.19
C ASP A 167 -10.53 15.34 -5.62
N GLU A 168 -11.54 15.96 -6.24
CA GLU A 168 -12.92 15.88 -5.78
C GLU A 168 -13.86 15.41 -6.88
N LYS A 169 -14.84 14.60 -6.51
CA LYS A 169 -15.92 14.14 -7.38
C LYS A 169 -17.25 14.11 -6.63
N GLU A 170 -18.26 14.73 -7.22
CA GLU A 170 -19.62 14.72 -6.64
C GLU A 170 -20.35 13.43 -6.94
N TYR A 171 -21.02 12.90 -5.93
CA TYR A 171 -21.96 11.77 -6.01
C TYR A 171 -23.28 12.16 -5.40
N PHE A 172 -24.35 11.72 -6.04
CA PHE A 172 -25.72 11.91 -5.55
C PHE A 172 -26.27 10.59 -5.05
N PRO A 173 -27.18 10.60 -4.05
CA PRO A 173 -27.89 9.40 -3.64
C PRO A 173 -28.57 8.74 -4.85
N SER A 174 -28.39 7.44 -5.02
CA SER A 174 -29.09 6.65 -6.03
C SER A 174 -30.53 6.36 -5.65
N GLU A 175 -30.80 6.38 -4.34
CA GLU A 175 -32.13 6.15 -3.78
C GLU A 175 -32.31 6.97 -2.51
N ILE A 176 -33.52 7.46 -2.28
CA ILE A 176 -33.95 8.14 -1.04
C ILE A 176 -35.18 7.42 -0.52
N ARG A 177 -35.08 6.83 0.68
CA ARG A 177 -36.18 6.14 1.37
C ARG A 177 -36.62 6.94 2.57
N GLU A 178 -37.91 7.08 2.77
CA GLU A 178 -38.52 7.79 3.91
C GLU A 178 -39.51 6.87 4.61
N ASP A 179 -39.45 6.85 5.91
CA ASP A 179 -40.43 6.17 6.77
C ASP A 179 -40.72 7.00 8.03
N GLU A 180 -41.51 6.47 8.98
CA GLU A 180 -41.88 7.15 10.21
C GLU A 180 -40.68 7.51 11.11
N SER A 181 -39.54 6.83 10.93
CA SER A 181 -38.33 7.04 11.73
C SER A 181 -37.40 8.13 11.17
N GLY A 182 -37.49 8.45 9.87
CA GLY A 182 -36.67 9.47 9.23
C GLY A 182 -36.43 9.22 7.75
N VAL A 183 -35.36 9.81 7.22
CA VAL A 183 -34.95 9.68 5.82
C VAL A 183 -33.61 8.97 5.70
N LEU A 184 -33.53 8.00 4.80
CA LEU A 184 -32.32 7.28 4.44
C LEU A 184 -31.88 7.65 3.01
N PHE A 185 -30.64 8.07 2.89
CA PHE A 185 -29.99 8.31 1.60
C PHE A 185 -29.07 7.12 1.30
N VAL A 186 -29.23 6.53 0.13
CA VAL A 186 -28.46 5.35 -0.33
C VAL A 186 -27.58 5.76 -1.49
N PHE A 187 -26.28 5.47 -1.40
CA PHE A 187 -25.33 5.65 -2.49
C PHE A 187 -25.07 4.29 -3.19
N GLU A 188 -24.76 4.35 -4.48
CA GLU A 188 -24.56 3.15 -5.29
C GLU A 188 -23.37 2.30 -4.79
N THR A 189 -22.34 2.97 -4.24
CA THR A 189 -21.12 2.33 -3.73
C THR A 189 -20.67 2.97 -2.42
N GLU A 190 -19.69 2.37 -1.77
CA GLU A 190 -18.96 2.96 -0.64
C GLU A 190 -18.17 4.18 -1.10
N LEU A 191 -18.15 5.22 -0.28
CA LEU A 191 -17.44 6.48 -0.54
C LEU A 191 -16.68 6.95 0.70
N THR A 192 -15.56 7.63 0.48
CA THR A 192 -14.91 8.47 1.49
C THR A 192 -15.15 9.93 1.11
N ALA A 193 -16.11 10.58 1.76
CA ALA A 193 -16.65 11.85 1.28
C ALA A 193 -17.00 12.83 2.41
N ILE A 194 -17.04 14.10 2.03
CA ILE A 194 -17.71 15.17 2.81
C ILE A 194 -19.11 15.32 2.24
N LEU A 195 -20.13 15.34 3.10
CA LEU A 195 -21.47 15.67 2.66
C LEU A 195 -21.62 17.19 2.50
N LYS A 196 -22.31 17.60 1.46
CA LYS A 196 -22.83 18.96 1.29
C LYS A 196 -24.35 18.89 1.45
N ALA A 197 -24.88 19.62 2.43
CA ALA A 197 -26.29 19.63 2.77
C ALA A 197 -26.93 20.97 2.41
N GLU A 198 -28.15 20.93 1.90
CA GLU A 198 -29.01 22.08 1.67
C GLU A 198 -30.32 21.87 2.44
N PHE A 199 -30.91 22.96 2.97
CA PHE A 199 -32.09 22.91 3.85
C PHE A 199 -33.23 23.71 3.23
N PRO A 200 -34.00 23.13 2.27
CA PRO A 200 -35.02 23.83 1.49
C PRO A 200 -36.14 24.44 2.32
N LYS A 201 -36.47 23.87 3.48
CA LYS A 201 -37.51 24.37 4.40
C LYS A 201 -36.97 25.15 5.61
N GLY A 202 -35.66 25.49 5.57
CA GLY A 202 -34.96 26.09 6.70
C GLY A 202 -34.27 25.02 7.56
N PHE A 203 -33.25 25.47 8.28
CA PHE A 203 -32.46 24.56 9.12
C PHE A 203 -33.16 24.31 10.46
N ARG A 204 -33.06 23.07 10.93
CA ARG A 204 -33.23 22.70 12.33
C ARG A 204 -32.10 21.72 12.73
N GLU A 205 -31.80 21.66 14.00
CA GLU A 205 -30.85 20.70 14.54
C GLU A 205 -31.19 19.26 14.09
N MET A 206 -30.21 18.53 13.60
CA MET A 206 -30.39 17.16 13.12
C MET A 206 -29.10 16.35 13.24
N THR A 207 -29.20 15.04 13.37
CA THR A 207 -28.07 14.13 13.47
C THR A 207 -27.96 13.31 12.18
N LEU A 208 -26.77 13.31 11.58
CA LEU A 208 -26.40 12.46 10.46
C LEU A 208 -25.81 11.16 11.04
N CYS A 209 -26.42 10.02 10.76
CA CYS A 209 -25.90 8.69 11.12
C CYS A 209 -25.37 8.01 9.86
N TYR A 210 -24.11 7.60 9.89
CA TYR A 210 -23.42 7.02 8.75
C TYR A 210 -23.32 5.50 8.89
N GLY A 211 -23.32 4.77 7.79
CA GLY A 211 -23.10 3.33 7.79
C GLY A 211 -22.55 2.81 6.47
N GLU A 212 -21.75 1.77 6.54
CA GLU A 212 -21.38 0.93 5.40
C GLU A 212 -22.53 -0.04 5.06
N SER A 213 -23.44 -0.27 6.01
CA SER A 213 -24.70 -0.99 5.83
C SER A 213 -25.92 -0.13 6.23
N GLU A 214 -27.10 -0.47 5.70
CA GLU A 214 -28.36 0.17 6.11
C GLU A 214 -28.64 -0.06 7.60
N THR A 215 -28.37 -1.27 8.10
CA THR A 215 -28.54 -1.64 9.51
C THR A 215 -27.71 -0.73 10.41
N GLU A 216 -26.46 -0.48 10.08
CA GLU A 216 -25.57 0.42 10.81
C GLU A 216 -26.11 1.85 10.80
N ALA A 217 -26.41 2.40 9.62
CA ALA A 217 -26.86 3.78 9.50
C ALA A 217 -28.17 4.06 10.29
N ARG A 218 -29.08 3.08 10.37
CA ARG A 218 -30.34 3.19 11.10
C ARG A 218 -30.22 2.98 12.61
N ASP A 219 -29.14 2.38 13.09
CA ASP A 219 -28.87 2.27 14.53
C ASP A 219 -28.28 3.58 15.05
N THR A 220 -29.16 4.51 15.45
CA THR A 220 -28.78 5.84 15.90
C THR A 220 -27.99 5.85 17.22
N VAL A 221 -27.85 4.71 17.89
CA VAL A 221 -27.12 4.55 19.16
C VAL A 221 -25.71 3.97 18.93
N ASN A 222 -25.62 2.94 18.08
CA ASN A 222 -24.41 2.16 17.92
C ASN A 222 -23.71 2.37 16.55
N CYS A 223 -24.31 3.13 15.60
CA CYS A 223 -23.64 3.41 14.34
C CYS A 223 -22.23 3.96 14.60
N TYR A 224 -21.26 3.50 13.81
CA TYR A 224 -19.84 3.78 14.09
C TYR A 224 -19.54 5.29 14.06
N TYR A 225 -20.18 6.03 13.16
CA TYR A 225 -20.08 7.48 13.08
C TYR A 225 -21.45 8.15 13.06
N SER A 226 -21.58 9.20 13.87
CA SER A 226 -22.68 10.15 13.78
C SER A 226 -22.15 11.57 13.97
N GLN A 227 -22.87 12.55 13.44
CA GLN A 227 -22.57 13.96 13.64
C GLN A 227 -23.86 14.76 13.75
N THR A 228 -24.03 15.50 14.85
CA THR A 228 -25.12 16.45 15.01
C THR A 228 -24.74 17.79 14.43
N LEU A 229 -25.59 18.33 13.57
CA LEU A 229 -25.50 19.69 13.05
C LEU A 229 -26.33 20.59 13.93
N HIS A 230 -25.73 21.60 14.52
CA HIS A 230 -26.37 22.61 15.37
C HIS A 230 -26.69 23.90 14.59
N THR A 231 -25.93 24.16 13.52
CA THR A 231 -26.13 25.31 12.62
C THR A 231 -26.00 24.88 11.15
N PRO A 232 -26.58 25.60 10.19
CA PRO A 232 -26.44 25.26 8.77
C PRO A 232 -25.01 25.47 8.22
N GLU A 233 -24.15 26.17 8.96
CA GLU A 233 -22.74 26.43 8.63
C GLU A 233 -21.77 25.42 9.24
N ASP A 234 -22.26 24.45 10.05
CA ASP A 234 -21.42 23.45 10.67
C ASP A 234 -20.65 22.66 9.60
N GLU A 235 -19.35 22.50 9.82
CA GLU A 235 -18.50 21.72 8.94
C GLU A 235 -18.82 20.23 9.08
N ILE A 236 -19.22 19.61 7.97
CA ILE A 236 -19.48 18.16 7.93
C ILE A 236 -18.16 17.44 7.70
N ILE A 237 -17.79 16.56 8.63
CA ILE A 237 -16.51 15.87 8.63
C ILE A 237 -16.50 14.76 7.57
N ARG A 238 -15.35 14.55 6.90
CA ARG A 238 -15.14 13.45 5.95
C ARG A 238 -15.32 12.10 6.62
N ARG A 239 -16.17 11.24 6.05
CA ARG A 239 -16.47 9.89 6.54
C ARG A 239 -16.44 8.86 5.41
N ALA A 240 -16.31 7.58 5.79
CA ALA A 240 -16.62 6.45 4.94
C ALA A 240 -18.10 6.08 5.16
N PHE A 241 -18.85 5.88 4.07
CA PHE A 241 -20.23 5.49 4.12
C PHE A 241 -20.76 5.05 2.76
N ARG A 242 -21.78 4.21 2.78
CA ARG A 242 -22.69 3.95 1.68
C ARG A 242 -24.10 4.45 1.99
N TYR A 243 -24.44 4.54 3.27
CA TYR A 243 -25.76 4.94 3.77
C TYR A 243 -25.64 6.11 4.72
N VAL A 244 -26.58 7.04 4.62
CA VAL A 244 -26.74 8.16 5.58
C VAL A 244 -28.19 8.20 6.02
N PHE A 245 -28.43 7.98 7.31
CA PHE A 245 -29.76 8.07 7.91
C PHE A 245 -29.88 9.32 8.77
N ILE A 246 -31.02 10.03 8.66
CA ILE A 246 -31.30 11.24 9.44
C ILE A 246 -32.63 11.03 10.17
N PRO A 247 -32.57 10.74 11.47
CA PRO A 247 -33.79 10.44 12.24
C PRO A 247 -34.72 11.63 12.38
N GLY A 248 -35.99 11.38 12.28
CA GLY A 248 -37.07 12.36 12.48
C GLY A 248 -37.10 13.50 11.46
N VAL A 249 -36.43 13.37 10.32
CA VAL A 249 -36.36 14.35 9.23
C VAL A 249 -37.13 13.84 8.03
N HIS A 250 -37.83 14.71 7.32
CA HIS A 250 -38.51 14.41 6.07
C HIS A 250 -37.62 14.73 4.87
N LYS A 251 -37.77 13.98 3.77
CA LYS A 251 -36.91 14.11 2.56
C LYS A 251 -36.94 15.48 1.89
N ASP A 252 -38.00 16.29 2.16
CA ASP A 252 -38.11 17.64 1.63
C ASP A 252 -37.55 18.73 2.58
N GLU A 253 -37.04 18.35 3.75
CA GLU A 253 -36.36 19.25 4.69
C GLU A 253 -34.88 19.35 4.42
N ILE A 254 -34.28 18.31 3.80
CA ILE A 254 -32.84 18.26 3.53
C ILE A 254 -32.55 17.60 2.15
N SER A 255 -31.59 18.15 1.46
CA SER A 255 -30.97 17.54 0.28
C SER A 255 -29.47 17.37 0.53
N ILE A 256 -28.91 16.20 0.20
CA ILE A 256 -27.48 15.94 0.36
C ILE A 256 -26.83 15.46 -0.94
N LYS A 257 -25.56 15.83 -1.13
CA LYS A 257 -24.66 15.21 -2.07
C LYS A 257 -23.34 14.89 -1.36
N ALA A 258 -22.65 13.87 -1.81
CA ALA A 258 -21.33 13.50 -1.32
C ALA A 258 -20.24 14.07 -2.22
N VAL A 259 -19.25 14.73 -1.64
CA VAL A 259 -18.03 15.16 -2.34
C VAL A 259 -16.93 14.19 -1.95
N HIS A 260 -16.72 13.19 -2.81
CA HIS A 260 -15.67 12.19 -2.64
C HIS A 260 -14.31 12.82 -2.86
N GLN A 261 -13.43 12.70 -1.86
CA GLN A 261 -12.07 13.22 -1.89
C GLN A 261 -11.08 12.05 -2.06
N TYR A 262 -10.25 12.12 -3.09
CA TYR A 262 -9.34 11.05 -3.47
C TYR A 262 -8.01 11.58 -4.01
N VAL A 263 -7.05 10.69 -4.18
CA VAL A 263 -5.82 10.95 -4.93
C VAL A 263 -5.96 10.26 -6.28
N ASP A 264 -5.86 11.03 -7.38
CA ASP A 264 -6.02 10.51 -8.74
C ASP A 264 -4.79 9.65 -9.15
N ILE A 265 -4.77 8.40 -8.70
CA ILE A 265 -3.80 7.40 -9.13
C ILE A 265 -4.45 6.56 -10.24
N PRO A 266 -3.97 6.66 -11.50
CA PRO A 266 -4.62 5.97 -12.60
C PRO A 266 -4.56 4.45 -12.49
N VAL A 267 -5.69 3.77 -12.61
CA VAL A 267 -5.75 2.33 -12.86
C VAL A 267 -5.22 2.05 -14.25
N ARG A 268 -4.20 1.21 -14.37
CA ARG A 268 -3.52 0.85 -15.62
C ARG A 268 -3.83 -0.57 -16.09
N ALA A 269 -4.41 -1.37 -15.21
CA ALA A 269 -4.82 -2.73 -15.51
C ALA A 269 -6.28 -2.80 -15.96
N SER A 270 -6.61 -3.86 -16.68
CA SER A 270 -7.96 -4.30 -16.98
C SER A 270 -8.02 -5.82 -17.01
N PHE A 271 -9.15 -6.39 -16.61
CA PHE A 271 -9.38 -7.83 -16.63
C PHE A 271 -10.84 -8.11 -17.00
N SER A 272 -11.04 -9.07 -17.89
CA SER A 272 -12.33 -9.63 -18.24
C SER A 272 -12.14 -11.09 -18.61
N SER A 273 -13.02 -11.96 -18.15
CA SER A 273 -13.01 -13.39 -18.40
C SER A 273 -14.39 -13.88 -18.82
N SER A 274 -14.48 -15.15 -19.19
CA SER A 274 -15.77 -15.85 -19.41
C SER A 274 -16.58 -16.03 -18.13
N ASP A 275 -16.04 -15.69 -16.95
CA ASP A 275 -16.69 -15.86 -15.67
C ASP A 275 -17.17 -14.51 -15.11
N GLU A 276 -18.48 -14.29 -15.14
CA GLU A 276 -19.12 -13.05 -14.69
C GLU A 276 -18.90 -12.77 -13.19
N LEU A 277 -18.81 -13.80 -12.34
CA LEU A 277 -18.58 -13.63 -10.92
C LEU A 277 -17.15 -13.16 -10.64
N VAL A 278 -16.17 -13.74 -11.33
CA VAL A 278 -14.77 -13.30 -11.22
C VAL A 278 -14.58 -11.89 -11.77
N ASN A 279 -15.29 -11.54 -12.86
CA ASN A 279 -15.29 -10.16 -13.38
C ASN A 279 -15.85 -9.17 -12.34
N LYS A 280 -16.93 -9.55 -11.65
CA LYS A 280 -17.50 -8.71 -10.58
C LYS A 280 -16.56 -8.62 -9.37
N ILE A 281 -15.89 -9.70 -9.01
CA ILE A 281 -14.86 -9.71 -7.96
C ILE A 281 -13.72 -8.74 -8.32
N TRP A 282 -13.26 -8.75 -9.58
CA TRP A 282 -12.26 -7.81 -10.07
C TRP A 282 -12.71 -6.35 -9.89
N ASP A 283 -13.90 -6.01 -10.37
CA ASP A 283 -14.39 -4.63 -10.32
C ASP A 283 -14.50 -4.09 -8.89
N VAL A 284 -15.01 -4.92 -7.97
CA VAL A 284 -15.16 -4.54 -6.55
C VAL A 284 -13.80 -4.48 -5.86
N ALA A 285 -12.86 -5.38 -6.17
CA ALA A 285 -11.50 -5.32 -5.65
C ALA A 285 -10.76 -4.04 -6.10
N VAL A 286 -10.92 -3.64 -7.36
CA VAL A 286 -10.36 -2.38 -7.89
C VAL A 286 -10.90 -1.18 -7.13
N TRP A 287 -12.21 -1.10 -6.91
CA TRP A 287 -12.82 0.01 -6.17
C TRP A 287 -12.38 0.02 -4.71
N THR A 288 -12.37 -1.14 -4.05
CA THR A 288 -11.88 -1.28 -2.68
C THR A 288 -10.45 -0.75 -2.54
N PHE A 289 -9.56 -1.15 -3.45
CA PHE A 289 -8.17 -0.73 -3.40
C PHE A 289 -7.98 0.75 -3.71
N GLN A 290 -8.77 1.32 -4.65
CA GLN A 290 -8.73 2.76 -4.94
C GLN A 290 -9.13 3.60 -3.73
N LEU A 291 -10.16 3.20 -2.97
CA LEU A 291 -10.59 3.90 -1.75
C LEU A 291 -9.52 3.90 -0.66
N CYS A 292 -8.72 2.83 -0.58
CA CYS A 292 -7.63 2.70 0.39
C CYS A 292 -6.29 3.23 -0.11
N SER A 293 -6.22 3.75 -1.35
CA SER A 293 -5.01 4.28 -1.98
C SER A 293 -5.08 5.81 -2.04
N GLY A 294 -4.39 6.47 -1.14
CA GLY A 294 -4.37 7.93 -1.04
C GLY A 294 -2.96 8.52 -1.07
N ILE A 295 -2.65 9.36 -0.11
CA ILE A 295 -1.27 9.82 0.12
C ILE A 295 -0.40 8.58 0.42
N PHE A 296 -0.95 7.64 1.18
CA PHE A 296 -0.37 6.35 1.55
C PHE A 296 -1.40 5.25 1.31
N PHE A 297 -0.95 4.01 1.36
CA PHE A 297 -1.87 2.88 1.55
C PHE A 297 -2.36 2.87 2.99
N ILE A 298 -3.67 2.83 3.17
CA ILE A 298 -4.31 2.64 4.46
C ILE A 298 -4.98 1.28 4.50
N ASP A 299 -5.19 0.75 5.71
CA ASP A 299 -5.85 -0.52 5.97
C ASP A 299 -7.28 -0.54 5.45
N GLY A 300 -8.11 0.34 5.97
CA GLY A 300 -9.51 0.49 5.64
C GLY A 300 -10.01 1.91 5.81
N VAL A 301 -11.19 2.20 5.27
CA VAL A 301 -11.72 3.57 5.19
C VAL A 301 -12.59 3.98 6.38
N LYS A 302 -13.10 3.03 7.16
CA LYS A 302 -14.00 3.29 8.29
C LYS A 302 -13.25 3.45 9.61
N ARG A 303 -12.74 2.35 10.19
CA ARG A 303 -12.29 2.32 11.58
C ARG A 303 -10.95 3.00 11.79
N ASP A 304 -9.88 2.38 11.28
CA ASP A 304 -8.53 2.84 11.58
C ASP A 304 -8.04 3.94 10.64
N ARG A 305 -8.28 3.80 9.36
CA ARG A 305 -7.85 4.79 8.34
C ARG A 305 -6.36 5.11 8.50
N TRP A 306 -5.55 4.07 8.75
CA TRP A 306 -4.15 4.22 9.13
C TRP A 306 -3.22 3.40 8.26
N ILE A 307 -1.94 3.74 8.34
CA ILE A 307 -0.87 3.04 7.64
C ILE A 307 -0.44 1.85 8.51
N TRP A 308 -0.90 0.64 8.16
CA TRP A 308 -0.51 -0.60 8.80
C TRP A 308 0.48 -1.37 7.92
N SER A 309 1.62 -1.81 8.49
CA SER A 309 2.74 -2.31 7.68
C SER A 309 2.46 -3.64 6.99
N GLY A 310 1.73 -4.55 7.64
CA GLY A 310 1.32 -5.81 7.02
C GLY A 310 0.36 -5.61 5.86
N ASP A 311 -0.60 -4.70 6.02
CA ASP A 311 -1.55 -4.28 4.98
C ASP A 311 -0.84 -3.62 3.80
N ALA A 312 0.09 -2.72 4.11
CA ALA A 312 0.89 -2.02 3.11
C ALA A 312 1.75 -3.00 2.31
N TYR A 313 2.30 -4.03 2.96
CA TYR A 313 3.11 -5.04 2.29
C TYR A 313 2.32 -5.74 1.19
N GLN A 314 1.08 -6.15 1.45
CA GLN A 314 0.20 -6.72 0.43
C GLN A 314 -0.22 -5.69 -0.62
N SER A 315 -0.46 -4.45 -0.20
CA SER A 315 -0.81 -3.35 -1.09
C SER A 315 0.28 -3.06 -2.13
N TYR A 316 1.56 -3.28 -1.83
CA TYR A 316 2.64 -3.14 -2.83
C TYR A 316 2.48 -4.14 -3.98
N PHE A 317 2.04 -5.37 -3.72
CA PHE A 317 1.79 -6.37 -4.74
C PHE A 317 0.55 -6.05 -5.57
N VAL A 318 -0.54 -5.64 -4.93
CA VAL A 318 -1.76 -5.21 -5.63
C VAL A 318 -1.47 -4.00 -6.52
N ASN A 319 -0.75 -3.00 -6.00
CA ASN A 319 -0.31 -1.82 -6.76
C ASN A 319 0.53 -2.20 -8.00
N GLN A 320 1.42 -3.17 -7.87
CA GLN A 320 2.26 -3.65 -8.97
C GLN A 320 1.43 -4.12 -10.17
N TYR A 321 0.28 -4.76 -9.92
CA TYR A 321 -0.60 -5.30 -10.96
C TYR A 321 -1.79 -4.40 -11.30
N LEU A 322 -2.04 -3.32 -10.55
CA LEU A 322 -3.18 -2.43 -10.82
C LEU A 322 -2.77 -1.07 -11.34
N MET A 323 -2.03 -0.32 -10.54
CA MET A 323 -1.69 1.09 -10.78
C MET A 323 -0.24 1.26 -11.22
N PHE A 324 0.66 0.47 -10.67
CA PHE A 324 2.10 0.60 -10.81
C PHE A 324 2.59 2.02 -10.44
N ASP A 325 2.08 2.55 -9.35
CA ASP A 325 2.51 3.84 -8.82
C ASP A 325 3.67 3.65 -7.84
N GLU A 326 4.84 4.18 -8.20
CA GLU A 326 6.07 4.03 -7.41
C GLU A 326 6.07 5.00 -6.22
N ASP A 327 5.39 6.13 -6.34
CA ASP A 327 5.42 7.19 -5.34
C ASP A 327 4.62 6.82 -4.08
N ILE A 328 3.47 6.20 -4.23
CA ILE A 328 2.68 5.76 -3.07
C ILE A 328 3.42 4.68 -2.26
N ASN A 329 4.16 3.76 -2.92
CA ASN A 329 5.01 2.80 -2.23
C ASN A 329 6.09 3.51 -1.39
N ARG A 330 6.83 4.46 -2.00
CA ARG A 330 7.88 5.23 -1.31
C ARG A 330 7.31 6.01 -0.13
N ARG A 331 6.21 6.73 -0.33
CA ARG A 331 5.56 7.50 0.75
C ARG A 331 5.13 6.60 1.90
N THR A 332 4.52 5.44 1.59
CA THR A 332 4.09 4.49 2.61
C THR A 332 5.28 3.93 3.40
N LEU A 333 6.36 3.52 2.72
CA LEU A 333 7.57 2.99 3.36
C LEU A 333 8.26 4.03 4.27
N TRP A 334 8.36 5.29 3.83
CA TRP A 334 8.91 6.37 4.65
C TRP A 334 8.02 6.71 5.86
N ALA A 335 6.69 6.80 5.66
CA ALA A 335 5.77 7.14 6.75
C ALA A 335 5.78 6.08 7.86
N LEU A 336 5.88 4.80 7.50
CA LEU A 336 5.88 3.70 8.45
C LEU A 336 7.08 3.70 9.39
N ILE A 337 8.27 4.08 8.92
CA ILE A 337 9.49 3.96 9.73
C ILE A 337 9.70 5.13 10.70
N GLY A 338 9.15 6.30 10.40
CA GLY A 338 9.35 7.50 11.22
C GLY A 338 10.82 7.91 11.34
N ASN A 339 11.21 8.47 12.49
CA ASN A 339 12.57 8.94 12.78
C ASN A 339 13.38 7.90 13.59
N SER A 340 14.71 8.08 13.67
CA SER A 340 15.59 7.34 14.58
C SER A 340 15.72 8.07 15.92
N PRO A 341 16.01 7.38 17.05
CA PRO A 341 16.20 5.92 17.17
C PRO A 341 14.89 5.15 17.22
N ILE A 342 14.87 3.92 16.70
CA ILE A 342 13.71 3.04 16.78
C ILE A 342 13.57 2.52 18.21
N ARG A 343 12.39 2.68 18.81
CA ARG A 343 12.12 2.33 20.20
C ARG A 343 11.05 1.26 20.39
N GLN A 344 10.23 1.05 19.38
CA GLN A 344 9.16 0.05 19.37
C GLN A 344 8.93 -0.47 17.95
N HIS A 345 8.22 -1.58 17.84
CA HIS A 345 7.84 -2.14 16.55
C HIS A 345 6.90 -1.21 15.77
N ILE A 346 6.95 -1.31 14.46
CA ILE A 346 5.97 -0.64 13.59
C ILE A 346 4.58 -1.10 13.98
N ASN A 347 3.68 -0.16 14.20
CA ASN A 347 2.32 -0.42 14.68
C ASN A 347 2.26 -1.26 15.98
N THR A 348 3.34 -1.31 16.77
CA THR A 348 3.51 -2.17 17.98
C THR A 348 3.49 -3.68 17.68
N ILE A 349 3.61 -4.09 16.44
CA ILE A 349 3.46 -5.47 15.96
C ILE A 349 4.81 -5.99 15.46
N VAL A 350 5.22 -7.16 15.96
CA VAL A 350 6.54 -7.75 15.69
C VAL A 350 6.75 -8.04 14.20
N ASP A 351 5.84 -8.80 13.60
CA ASP A 351 5.87 -9.16 12.18
C ASP A 351 5.75 -7.95 11.24
N TYR A 352 5.05 -6.87 11.64
CA TYR A 352 4.91 -5.67 10.84
C TYR A 352 6.22 -4.91 10.63
N SER A 353 7.13 -4.94 11.60
CA SER A 353 8.49 -4.43 11.44
C SER A 353 9.28 -5.21 10.39
N MET A 354 9.07 -6.52 10.32
CA MET A 354 9.72 -7.40 9.35
C MET A 354 9.15 -7.21 7.94
N TYR A 355 7.83 -7.08 7.80
CA TYR A 355 7.19 -6.78 6.51
C TYR A 355 7.67 -5.45 5.92
N TRP A 356 7.94 -4.44 6.76
CA TRP A 356 8.52 -3.19 6.28
C TRP A 356 9.90 -3.39 5.64
N VAL A 357 10.78 -4.14 6.30
CA VAL A 357 12.13 -4.44 5.75
C VAL A 357 12.01 -5.17 4.42
N ILE A 358 11.20 -6.23 4.35
CA ILE A 358 11.01 -7.03 3.12
C ILE A 358 10.35 -6.19 2.01
N GLY A 359 9.43 -5.31 2.38
CA GLY A 359 8.70 -4.45 1.45
C GLY A 359 9.60 -3.49 0.66
N ILE A 360 10.72 -3.03 1.25
CA ILE A 360 11.70 -2.18 0.57
C ILE A 360 12.35 -2.92 -0.61
N LEU A 361 12.71 -4.20 -0.41
CA LEU A 361 13.27 -5.01 -1.49
C LEU A 361 12.24 -5.29 -2.60
N ASN A 362 10.97 -5.52 -2.23
CA ASN A 362 9.90 -5.68 -3.22
C ASN A 362 9.72 -4.42 -4.05
N HIS A 363 9.74 -3.25 -3.42
CA HIS A 363 9.72 -1.97 -4.14
C HIS A 363 10.91 -1.85 -5.10
N TYR A 364 12.13 -2.16 -4.64
CA TYR A 364 13.32 -2.14 -5.48
C TYR A 364 13.22 -3.11 -6.67
N ARG A 365 12.78 -4.34 -6.44
CA ARG A 365 12.59 -5.33 -7.51
C ARG A 365 11.59 -4.85 -8.56
N MET A 366 10.48 -4.26 -8.12
CA MET A 366 9.46 -3.72 -9.00
C MET A 366 9.98 -2.53 -9.83
N THR A 367 10.73 -1.61 -9.21
CA THR A 367 11.03 -0.29 -9.76
C THR A 367 12.46 -0.08 -10.24
N GLY A 368 13.43 -0.76 -9.63
CA GLY A 368 14.86 -0.53 -9.81
C GLY A 368 15.37 0.76 -9.14
N ASP A 369 14.63 1.31 -8.17
CA ASP A 369 14.98 2.57 -7.50
C ASP A 369 16.10 2.38 -6.47
N GLU A 370 17.35 2.30 -6.95
CA GLU A 370 18.52 2.19 -6.10
C GLU A 370 18.74 3.42 -5.21
N GLU A 371 18.38 4.60 -5.70
CA GLU A 371 18.51 5.85 -4.93
C GLU A 371 17.62 5.83 -3.69
N PHE A 372 16.40 5.32 -3.83
CA PHE A 372 15.50 5.14 -2.69
C PHE A 372 16.08 4.13 -1.69
N VAL A 373 16.59 2.98 -2.14
CA VAL A 373 17.20 1.99 -1.25
C VAL A 373 18.37 2.61 -0.48
N LYS A 374 19.29 3.32 -1.17
CA LYS A 374 20.41 4.02 -0.55
C LYS A 374 19.97 5.06 0.47
N ALA A 375 18.90 5.80 0.18
CA ALA A 375 18.35 6.82 1.08
C ALA A 375 17.74 6.23 2.35
N ILE A 376 17.00 5.11 2.23
CA ILE A 376 16.32 4.47 3.37
C ILE A 376 17.19 3.46 4.12
N TYR A 377 18.33 3.05 3.55
CA TYR A 377 19.23 2.02 4.09
C TYR A 377 19.64 2.26 5.55
N PRO A 378 19.97 3.48 6.01
CA PRO A 378 20.26 3.71 7.44
C PRO A 378 19.10 3.34 8.37
N ARG A 379 17.86 3.50 7.89
CA ARG A 379 16.65 3.09 8.64
C ARG A 379 16.48 1.57 8.66
N MET A 380 16.81 0.89 7.54
CA MET A 380 16.84 -0.57 7.49
C MET A 380 17.82 -1.13 8.51
N THR A 381 19.03 -0.60 8.54
CA THR A 381 20.07 -1.01 9.51
C THR A 381 19.59 -0.80 10.94
N ALA A 382 19.05 0.37 11.26
CA ALA A 382 18.50 0.67 12.59
C ALA A 382 17.36 -0.28 12.99
N MET A 383 16.46 -0.63 12.06
CA MET A 383 15.40 -1.60 12.31
C MET A 383 15.98 -3.00 12.58
N MET A 384 16.97 -3.43 11.79
CA MET A 384 17.62 -4.74 12.01
C MET A 384 18.41 -4.80 13.32
N GLU A 385 19.00 -3.70 13.77
CA GLU A 385 19.61 -3.59 15.11
C GLU A 385 18.55 -3.71 16.22
N PHE A 386 17.42 -3.03 16.06
CA PHE A 386 16.30 -3.12 16.99
C PHE A 386 15.73 -4.54 17.08
N LEU A 387 15.49 -5.21 15.94
CA LEU A 387 15.05 -6.62 15.91
C LEU A 387 16.12 -7.54 16.51
N GLY A 388 17.38 -7.30 16.20
CA GLY A 388 18.51 -8.09 16.72
C GLY A 388 18.66 -8.04 18.25
N GLY A 389 18.22 -6.94 18.88
CA GLY A 389 18.17 -6.80 20.33
C GLY A 389 17.08 -7.60 21.03
N GLN A 390 16.22 -8.30 20.26
CA GLN A 390 15.07 -9.05 20.78
C GLN A 390 15.16 -10.55 20.50
N LEU A 391 16.35 -11.03 20.16
CA LEU A 391 16.57 -12.44 19.94
C LEU A 391 16.78 -13.18 21.27
N ASP A 392 16.15 -14.35 21.39
CA ASP A 392 16.36 -15.26 22.52
C ASP A 392 17.75 -15.93 22.46
N GLU A 393 18.04 -16.82 23.42
CA GLU A 393 19.27 -17.60 23.50
C GLU A 393 19.50 -18.52 22.29
N ASN A 394 18.45 -18.90 21.59
CA ASN A 394 18.50 -19.68 20.37
C ASN A 394 18.70 -18.79 19.13
N GLY A 395 18.60 -17.48 19.27
CA GLY A 395 18.67 -16.50 18.19
C GLY A 395 17.36 -16.38 17.39
N PHE A 396 16.25 -16.71 18.01
CA PHE A 396 14.90 -16.50 17.49
C PHE A 396 14.31 -15.19 18.00
N ILE A 397 13.57 -14.48 17.14
CA ILE A 397 12.86 -13.29 17.59
C ILE A 397 11.68 -13.68 18.49
N VAL A 398 11.54 -12.93 19.56
CA VAL A 398 10.41 -13.04 20.49
C VAL A 398 9.89 -11.63 20.78
N GLY A 399 8.60 -11.49 21.03
CA GLY A 399 8.03 -10.20 21.45
C GLY A 399 8.50 -9.80 22.85
N ARG A 400 8.61 -8.50 23.10
CA ARG A 400 8.81 -7.94 24.44
C ARG A 400 7.47 -7.80 25.16
N GLU A 401 7.50 -7.55 26.45
CA GLU A 401 6.29 -7.16 27.18
C GLU A 401 5.68 -5.89 26.54
N GLY A 402 4.42 -5.99 26.11
CA GLY A 402 3.68 -4.93 25.45
C GLY A 402 3.75 -4.93 23.92
N ASP A 403 4.60 -5.74 23.30
CA ASP A 403 4.57 -5.95 21.85
C ASP A 403 3.44 -6.92 21.47
N TRP A 404 2.80 -6.68 20.33
CA TRP A 404 1.75 -7.54 19.84
C TRP A 404 2.31 -8.53 18.79
N ILE A 405 2.11 -9.82 19.08
CA ILE A 405 2.38 -10.90 18.14
C ILE A 405 1.09 -11.17 17.39
N PHE A 406 1.02 -10.67 16.17
CA PHE A 406 -0.20 -10.70 15.38
C PHE A 406 -0.26 -11.93 14.48
N VAL A 407 0.61 -12.06 13.51
CA VAL A 407 0.61 -13.01 12.39
C VAL A 407 -0.72 -12.97 11.63
N ASP A 408 -1.82 -13.33 12.31
CA ASP A 408 -3.21 -13.28 11.80
C ASP A 408 -4.21 -13.34 12.97
N TRP A 409 -5.47 -13.02 12.73
CA TRP A 409 -6.59 -13.30 13.63
C TRP A 409 -6.96 -14.79 13.55
N ALA A 410 -6.12 -15.62 14.08
CA ALA A 410 -6.26 -17.06 14.06
C ALA A 410 -5.98 -17.67 15.44
N ASP A 411 -6.67 -18.76 15.75
CA ASP A 411 -6.39 -19.59 16.92
C ASP A 411 -5.13 -20.43 16.64
N MET A 412 -3.96 -19.82 16.93
CA MET A 412 -2.65 -20.44 16.75
C MET A 412 -1.86 -20.40 18.08
N ASP A 413 -0.88 -21.27 18.21
CA ASP A 413 -0.01 -21.29 19.37
C ASP A 413 1.05 -20.17 19.29
N LYS A 414 0.82 -19.10 20.04
CA LYS A 414 1.68 -17.91 20.08
C LYS A 414 2.61 -17.87 21.31
N GLU A 415 2.92 -19.01 21.92
CA GLU A 415 3.81 -19.08 23.08
C GLU A 415 5.29 -19.09 22.67
N GLY A 416 6.06 -18.11 23.12
CA GLY A 416 7.49 -17.97 22.84
C GLY A 416 7.79 -17.58 21.39
N ALA A 417 8.82 -18.18 20.81
CA ALA A 417 9.21 -17.91 19.43
C ALA A 417 8.28 -18.62 18.45
N ILE A 418 7.70 -17.89 17.50
CA ILE A 418 6.69 -18.36 16.56
C ILE A 418 7.32 -18.63 15.21
N CYS A 419 7.07 -19.80 14.61
CA CYS A 419 7.67 -20.25 13.37
C CYS A 419 7.51 -19.25 12.22
N ALA A 420 6.30 -18.74 12.00
CA ALA A 420 6.01 -17.77 10.93
C ALA A 420 6.85 -16.50 11.07
N GLU A 421 7.06 -16.00 12.28
CA GLU A 421 7.93 -14.83 12.53
C GLU A 421 9.40 -15.13 12.27
N GLN A 422 9.88 -16.35 12.58
CA GLN A 422 11.26 -16.72 12.28
C GLN A 422 11.50 -16.79 10.77
N MET A 423 10.52 -17.25 10.01
CA MET A 423 10.59 -17.24 8.54
C MET A 423 10.62 -15.81 8.00
N LEU A 424 9.82 -14.89 8.54
CA LEU A 424 9.88 -13.47 8.18
C LEU A 424 11.22 -12.84 8.55
N LEU A 425 11.79 -13.14 9.74
CA LEU A 425 13.12 -12.66 10.12
C LEU A 425 14.21 -13.17 9.17
N ALA A 426 14.12 -14.43 8.75
CA ALA A 426 15.04 -14.98 7.76
C ALA A 426 14.94 -14.25 6.43
N MET A 427 13.72 -13.89 5.98
CA MET A 427 13.51 -13.06 4.79
C MET A 427 14.08 -11.65 4.96
N CYS A 428 14.03 -11.08 6.17
CA CYS A 428 14.73 -9.81 6.47
C CYS A 428 16.25 -9.95 6.29
N TYR A 429 16.85 -11.03 6.76
CA TYR A 429 18.29 -11.26 6.55
C TYR A 429 18.63 -11.39 5.06
N GLN A 430 17.83 -12.09 4.28
CA GLN A 430 18.01 -12.19 2.83
C GLN A 430 17.84 -10.82 2.14
N THR A 431 16.89 -10.03 2.59
CA THR A 431 16.68 -8.65 2.12
C THR A 431 17.89 -7.78 2.41
N MET A 432 18.41 -7.84 3.63
CA MET A 432 19.60 -7.08 4.01
C MET A 432 20.83 -7.52 3.26
N ALA A 433 20.98 -8.81 2.95
CA ALA A 433 22.09 -9.30 2.11
C ALA A 433 22.08 -8.63 0.73
N GLN A 434 20.90 -8.50 0.10
CA GLN A 434 20.77 -7.82 -1.18
C GLN A 434 20.93 -6.30 -1.06
N ALA A 435 20.46 -5.70 0.03
CA ALA A 435 20.65 -4.27 0.28
C ALA A 435 22.14 -3.92 0.55
N ASP A 436 22.85 -4.72 1.34
CA ASP A 436 24.29 -4.55 1.60
C ASP A 436 25.12 -4.74 0.32
N GLU A 437 24.78 -5.73 -0.50
CA GLU A 437 25.41 -5.91 -1.81
C GLU A 437 25.26 -4.67 -2.68
N LEU A 438 24.04 -4.09 -2.71
CA LEU A 438 23.72 -2.89 -3.50
C LEU A 438 24.42 -1.64 -2.98
N VAL A 439 24.48 -1.46 -1.65
CA VAL A 439 24.95 -0.20 -1.01
C VAL A 439 26.45 -0.26 -0.67
N LEU A 440 26.92 -1.41 -0.18
CA LEU A 440 28.27 -1.62 0.36
C LEU A 440 29.15 -2.51 -0.52
N GLY A 441 28.55 -3.30 -1.43
CA GLY A 441 29.23 -4.27 -2.29
C GLY A 441 29.56 -5.61 -1.63
N ASP A 442 28.98 -5.91 -0.44
CA ASP A 442 29.14 -7.20 0.23
C ASP A 442 27.99 -7.52 1.18
N GLY A 443 27.11 -8.43 0.79
CA GLY A 443 26.00 -8.93 1.60
C GLY A 443 26.26 -10.22 2.40
N SER A 444 27.48 -10.74 2.35
CA SER A 444 27.84 -12.08 2.87
C SER A 444 27.58 -12.28 4.37
N ALA A 445 27.62 -11.22 5.17
CA ALA A 445 27.36 -11.28 6.62
C ALA A 445 25.91 -11.64 6.92
N TRP A 446 24.96 -11.05 6.18
CA TRP A 446 23.54 -11.32 6.32
C TRP A 446 23.16 -12.67 5.72
N GLU A 447 23.79 -13.06 4.62
CA GLU A 447 23.59 -14.40 4.04
C GLU A 447 23.94 -15.51 5.04
N LYS A 448 25.04 -15.36 5.80
CA LYS A 448 25.39 -16.29 6.88
C LYS A 448 24.35 -16.34 7.98
N LYS A 449 23.76 -15.20 8.36
CA LYS A 449 22.67 -15.16 9.34
C LYS A 449 21.41 -15.86 8.80
N TYR A 450 21.07 -15.63 7.53
CA TYR A 450 19.96 -16.33 6.86
C TYR A 450 20.13 -17.85 6.93
N GLN A 451 21.27 -18.36 6.48
CA GLN A 451 21.55 -19.82 6.47
C GLN A 451 21.51 -20.43 7.88
N ALA A 452 22.06 -19.71 8.87
CA ALA A 452 22.05 -20.16 10.26
C ALA A 452 20.61 -20.22 10.82
N LEU A 453 19.79 -19.21 10.54
CA LEU A 453 18.39 -19.18 11.01
C LEU A 453 17.54 -20.20 10.27
N ALA A 454 17.68 -20.35 8.96
CA ALA A 454 16.96 -21.36 8.17
C ALA A 454 17.22 -22.78 8.69
N SER A 455 18.49 -23.10 9.01
CA SER A 455 18.85 -24.40 9.61
C SER A 455 18.23 -24.61 10.98
N LYS A 456 18.05 -23.54 11.78
CA LYS A 456 17.39 -23.64 13.08
C LYS A 456 15.86 -23.80 12.92
N ILE A 457 15.25 -23.06 11.98
CA ILE A 457 13.81 -23.21 11.67
C ILE A 457 13.52 -24.69 11.33
N GLU A 458 14.29 -25.26 10.46
CA GLU A 458 14.18 -26.68 10.11
C GLU A 458 14.29 -27.58 11.33
N LYS A 459 15.29 -27.35 12.17
CA LYS A 459 15.57 -28.21 13.33
C LYS A 459 14.52 -28.13 14.45
N PHE A 460 13.95 -26.95 14.69
CA PHE A 460 13.11 -26.70 15.85
C PHE A 460 11.60 -26.78 15.54
N TYR A 461 11.21 -26.51 14.28
CA TYR A 461 9.80 -26.39 13.92
C TYR A 461 9.31 -27.48 12.98
N TRP A 462 10.18 -28.14 12.21
CA TRP A 462 9.75 -29.26 11.40
C TRP A 462 9.37 -30.46 12.28
N ASN A 463 8.14 -30.95 12.14
CA ASN A 463 7.64 -32.13 12.85
C ASN A 463 7.45 -33.29 11.85
N GLU A 464 8.31 -34.31 11.94
CA GLU A 464 8.32 -35.45 11.02
C GLU A 464 7.02 -36.28 11.10
N GLU A 465 6.41 -36.43 12.28
CA GLU A 465 5.19 -37.20 12.46
C GLU A 465 4.00 -36.51 11.77
N LYS A 466 3.93 -35.20 11.82
CA LYS A 466 2.90 -34.39 11.18
C LYS A 466 3.21 -34.09 9.71
N GLY A 467 4.48 -34.18 9.31
CA GLY A 467 4.96 -33.73 8.00
C GLY A 467 4.62 -32.27 7.75
N ALA A 468 4.85 -31.42 8.74
CA ALA A 468 4.49 -30.00 8.75
C ALA A 468 5.34 -29.21 9.74
N TYR A 469 5.42 -27.87 9.55
CA TYR A 469 5.97 -26.96 10.54
C TYR A 469 4.93 -26.67 11.63
N ILE A 470 5.35 -26.73 12.88
CA ILE A 470 4.53 -26.39 14.06
C ILE A 470 4.60 -24.88 14.31
N ASP A 471 3.58 -24.31 14.97
CA ASP A 471 3.50 -22.88 15.27
C ASP A 471 4.58 -22.45 16.24
N SER A 472 4.75 -23.18 17.35
CA SER A 472 5.76 -22.95 18.36
C SER A 472 6.29 -24.27 18.94
N PHE A 473 7.60 -24.31 19.22
CA PHE A 473 8.22 -25.41 19.95
C PHE A 473 8.24 -25.18 21.47
N SER A 474 8.11 -23.93 21.90
CA SER A 474 8.24 -23.52 23.30
C SER A 474 7.14 -24.10 24.19
N SER A 475 5.92 -24.17 23.69
CA SER A 475 4.75 -24.68 24.42
C SER A 475 4.71 -26.20 24.59
N GLY A 476 5.40 -26.94 23.73
CA GLY A 476 5.33 -28.40 23.63
C GLY A 476 4.01 -28.94 23.08
N LYS A 477 3.07 -28.10 22.66
CA LYS A 477 1.76 -28.52 22.10
C LYS A 477 1.89 -29.12 20.69
N ASN A 478 2.96 -28.76 19.97
CA ASN A 478 3.17 -29.12 18.56
C ASN A 478 1.98 -28.74 17.67
N ASN A 479 1.33 -27.60 17.93
CA ASN A 479 0.20 -27.14 17.13
C ASN A 479 0.62 -26.83 15.69
N VAL A 480 -0.26 -27.08 14.74
CA VAL A 480 -0.04 -26.83 13.32
C VAL A 480 -1.19 -25.98 12.80
N THR A 481 -0.86 -24.80 12.30
CA THR A 481 -1.78 -23.97 11.53
C THR A 481 -1.26 -23.80 10.09
N ARG A 482 -2.04 -23.13 9.24
CA ARG A 482 -1.67 -22.93 7.83
C ARG A 482 -0.51 -21.93 7.67
N HIS A 483 -0.36 -20.97 8.57
CA HIS A 483 0.45 -19.76 8.43
C HIS A 483 1.95 -20.03 8.14
N ALA A 484 2.66 -20.69 9.05
CA ALA A 484 4.08 -21.03 8.83
C ALA A 484 4.28 -21.96 7.62
N ASN A 485 3.32 -22.86 7.37
CA ASN A 485 3.38 -23.82 6.27
C ASN A 485 3.18 -23.16 4.90
N ILE A 486 2.33 -22.14 4.82
CA ILE A 486 2.20 -21.26 3.66
C ILE A 486 3.52 -20.52 3.39
N PHE A 487 4.12 -19.91 4.41
CA PHE A 487 5.42 -19.24 4.26
C PHE A 487 6.54 -20.22 3.88
N ALA A 488 6.51 -21.44 4.37
CA ALA A 488 7.48 -22.45 3.96
C ALA A 488 7.42 -22.77 2.45
N ILE A 489 6.22 -22.78 1.87
CA ILE A 489 6.01 -22.95 0.43
C ILE A 489 6.52 -21.71 -0.33
N LEU A 490 6.10 -20.51 0.10
CA LEU A 490 6.34 -19.26 -0.62
C LEU A 490 7.79 -18.77 -0.53
N PHE A 491 8.42 -18.92 0.64
CA PHE A 491 9.77 -18.40 0.91
C PHE A 491 10.88 -19.43 0.71
N GLY A 492 10.53 -20.65 0.25
CA GLY A 492 11.51 -21.66 -0.12
C GLY A 492 12.16 -22.41 1.05
N PHE A 493 11.51 -22.50 2.21
CA PHE A 493 11.94 -23.34 3.33
C PHE A 493 11.64 -24.83 3.11
N ALA A 494 10.71 -25.14 2.21
CA ALA A 494 10.38 -26.50 1.80
C ALA A 494 10.87 -26.78 0.37
N ASP A 495 11.48 -27.95 0.15
CA ASP A 495 11.74 -28.46 -1.19
C ASP A 495 10.45 -28.95 -1.86
N ASP A 496 10.48 -29.30 -3.13
CA ASP A 496 9.27 -29.65 -3.88
C ASP A 496 8.52 -30.86 -3.30
N ALA A 497 9.21 -31.84 -2.74
CA ALA A 497 8.57 -32.99 -2.11
C ALA A 497 7.85 -32.59 -0.81
N ARG A 498 8.46 -31.72 -0.02
CA ARG A 498 7.85 -31.17 1.19
C ARG A 498 6.70 -30.21 0.88
N LYS A 499 6.80 -29.41 -0.16
CA LYS A 499 5.70 -28.53 -0.59
C LYS A 499 4.44 -29.34 -0.88
N GLU A 500 4.54 -30.45 -1.63
CA GLU A 500 3.40 -31.35 -1.86
C GLU A 500 2.88 -31.99 -0.56
N LEU A 501 3.77 -32.30 0.38
CA LEU A 501 3.39 -32.81 1.70
C LEU A 501 2.64 -31.75 2.51
N LEU A 502 3.08 -30.50 2.50
CA LEU A 502 2.43 -29.37 3.15
C LEU A 502 1.05 -29.08 2.54
N MET A 503 0.95 -29.13 1.21
CA MET A 503 -0.36 -29.01 0.54
C MET A 503 -1.33 -30.06 1.09
N LYS A 504 -0.95 -31.33 1.05
CA LYS A 504 -1.80 -32.45 1.50
C LYS A 504 -2.12 -32.44 2.99
N ASN A 505 -1.11 -32.19 3.85
CA ASN A 505 -1.26 -32.34 5.29
C ASN A 505 -1.85 -31.11 5.96
N VAL A 506 -1.71 -29.93 5.35
CA VAL A 506 -2.07 -28.64 5.97
C VAL A 506 -3.06 -27.85 5.13
N ILE A 507 -2.72 -27.49 3.88
CA ILE A 507 -3.52 -26.53 3.09
C ILE A 507 -4.83 -27.17 2.60
N GLU A 508 -4.78 -28.42 2.10
CA GLU A 508 -5.93 -29.18 1.60
C GLU A 508 -6.60 -30.02 2.69
N ASN A 509 -6.16 -29.88 3.96
CA ASN A 509 -6.67 -30.68 5.07
C ASN A 509 -7.74 -29.92 5.86
N ASP A 510 -8.99 -30.35 5.74
CA ASP A 510 -10.15 -29.76 6.44
C ASP A 510 -10.09 -29.85 7.97
N LYS A 511 -9.20 -30.69 8.53
CA LYS A 511 -9.00 -30.76 9.99
C LYS A 511 -8.14 -29.62 10.52
N ILE A 512 -7.39 -28.93 9.67
CA ILE A 512 -6.64 -27.73 10.02
C ILE A 512 -7.58 -26.52 9.85
N PRO A 513 -7.73 -25.67 10.88
CA PRO A 513 -8.63 -24.52 10.82
C PRO A 513 -8.44 -23.68 9.55
N GLN A 514 -9.56 -23.29 8.95
CA GLN A 514 -9.55 -22.44 7.77
C GLN A 514 -9.14 -21.01 8.12
N ILE A 515 -8.51 -20.32 7.16
CA ILE A 515 -8.24 -18.90 7.27
C ILE A 515 -9.52 -18.14 6.97
N THR A 516 -9.89 -17.20 7.87
CA THR A 516 -11.10 -16.38 7.75
C THR A 516 -10.80 -14.94 7.33
N THR A 517 -9.53 -14.49 7.43
CA THR A 517 -9.12 -13.14 7.02
C THR A 517 -8.74 -13.12 5.54
N PRO A 518 -9.12 -12.09 4.76
CA PRO A 518 -8.57 -11.88 3.42
C PRO A 518 -7.05 -11.67 3.47
N TYR A 519 -6.54 -11.16 4.61
CA TYR A 519 -5.11 -10.94 4.87
C TYR A 519 -4.29 -12.21 4.63
N PHE A 520 -4.61 -13.32 5.31
CA PHE A 520 -3.87 -14.56 5.11
C PHE A 520 -4.41 -15.42 3.96
N LYS A 521 -5.66 -15.21 3.50
CA LYS A 521 -6.16 -15.78 2.24
C LYS A 521 -5.28 -15.37 1.04
N PHE A 522 -4.74 -14.15 1.05
CA PHE A 522 -3.75 -13.70 0.06
C PHE A 522 -2.60 -14.72 -0.09
N TYR A 523 -1.94 -15.04 1.00
CA TYR A 523 -0.78 -15.96 1.00
C TYR A 523 -1.20 -17.42 0.76
N GLU A 524 -2.35 -17.82 1.29
CA GLU A 524 -2.89 -19.18 1.06
C GLU A 524 -3.13 -19.42 -0.43
N LEU A 525 -3.86 -18.51 -1.09
CA LEU A 525 -4.14 -18.62 -2.52
C LEU A 525 -2.88 -18.46 -3.37
N GLU A 526 -1.93 -17.63 -2.94
CA GLU A 526 -0.63 -17.51 -3.61
C GLU A 526 0.14 -18.83 -3.55
N ALA A 527 0.19 -19.49 -2.39
CA ALA A 527 0.83 -20.80 -2.26
C ALA A 527 0.14 -21.88 -3.12
N MET A 528 -1.19 -21.87 -3.16
CA MET A 528 -1.96 -22.78 -4.02
C MET A 528 -1.68 -22.52 -5.51
N CYS A 529 -1.62 -21.26 -5.94
CA CYS A 529 -1.23 -20.89 -7.32
C CYS A 529 0.19 -21.37 -7.64
N ALA A 530 1.14 -21.16 -6.73
CA ALA A 530 2.53 -21.61 -6.89
C ALA A 530 2.63 -23.15 -7.02
N MET A 531 1.69 -23.87 -6.45
CA MET A 531 1.57 -25.32 -6.54
C MET A 531 0.64 -25.81 -7.67
N GLY A 532 0.17 -24.90 -8.55
CA GLY A 532 -0.64 -25.25 -9.71
C GLY A 532 -2.10 -25.63 -9.41
N ARG A 533 -2.64 -25.24 -8.26
CA ARG A 533 -4.03 -25.55 -7.84
C ARG A 533 -5.03 -24.49 -8.32
N PHE A 534 -4.96 -24.07 -9.59
CA PHE A 534 -5.71 -22.93 -10.13
C PHE A 534 -7.22 -23.06 -10.06
N GLU A 535 -7.76 -24.25 -10.37
CA GLU A 535 -9.19 -24.50 -10.28
C GLU A 535 -9.72 -24.36 -8.84
N ASP A 536 -8.95 -24.79 -7.85
CA ASP A 536 -9.34 -24.67 -6.45
C ASP A 536 -9.20 -23.22 -5.96
N VAL A 537 -8.19 -22.49 -6.43
CA VAL A 537 -8.06 -21.05 -6.18
C VAL A 537 -9.25 -20.27 -6.74
N LYS A 538 -9.69 -20.56 -7.98
CA LYS A 538 -10.89 -19.98 -8.58
C LYS A 538 -12.12 -20.23 -7.72
N LYS A 539 -12.38 -21.48 -7.34
CA LYS A 539 -13.51 -21.86 -6.47
C LYS A 539 -13.45 -21.14 -5.11
N MET A 540 -12.26 -20.98 -4.53
CA MET A 540 -12.09 -20.25 -3.28
C MET A 540 -12.33 -18.75 -3.46
N MET A 541 -11.91 -18.14 -4.56
CA MET A 541 -12.28 -16.75 -4.88
C MET A 541 -13.79 -16.59 -5.02
N GLU A 542 -14.45 -17.48 -5.76
CA GLU A 542 -15.90 -17.47 -5.95
C GLU A 542 -16.68 -17.67 -4.64
N SER A 543 -16.23 -18.57 -3.77
CA SER A 543 -16.90 -18.84 -2.50
C SER A 543 -16.66 -17.74 -1.47
N TYR A 544 -15.47 -17.20 -1.37
CA TYR A 544 -15.09 -16.23 -0.35
C TYR A 544 -15.46 -14.80 -0.76
N TRP A 545 -14.89 -14.26 -1.84
CA TRP A 545 -15.23 -12.92 -2.34
C TRP A 545 -16.63 -12.86 -2.96
N GLY A 546 -17.02 -13.91 -3.70
CA GLY A 546 -18.38 -14.07 -4.18
C GLY A 546 -19.39 -14.21 -3.05
N GLY A 547 -18.98 -14.82 -1.92
CA GLY A 547 -19.76 -14.86 -0.67
C GLY A 547 -20.07 -13.47 -0.14
N MET A 548 -19.08 -12.58 -0.04
CA MET A 548 -19.29 -11.17 0.32
C MET A 548 -20.23 -10.47 -0.65
N LEU A 549 -20.06 -10.66 -1.97
CA LEU A 549 -20.96 -10.09 -2.99
C LEU A 549 -22.41 -10.57 -2.82
N SER A 550 -22.61 -11.84 -2.49
CA SER A 550 -23.95 -12.41 -2.25
C SER A 550 -24.63 -11.79 -1.02
N GLN A 551 -23.86 -11.27 -0.07
CA GLN A 551 -24.33 -10.52 1.10
C GLN A 551 -24.40 -9.01 0.87
N GLY A 552 -24.27 -8.55 -0.39
CA GLY A 552 -24.49 -7.16 -0.80
C GLY A 552 -23.23 -6.28 -0.75
N ALA A 553 -22.04 -6.87 -0.68
CA ALA A 553 -20.79 -6.12 -0.72
C ALA A 553 -20.65 -5.31 -2.00
N VAL A 554 -20.26 -4.04 -1.86
CA VAL A 554 -19.86 -3.13 -2.94
C VAL A 554 -18.40 -2.74 -2.83
N THR A 555 -17.78 -3.13 -1.74
CA THR A 555 -16.36 -3.13 -1.40
C THR A 555 -16.05 -4.39 -0.61
N PHE A 556 -14.79 -4.83 -0.54
CA PHE A 556 -14.44 -6.04 0.17
C PHE A 556 -14.01 -5.77 1.62
N TRP A 557 -14.36 -6.70 2.50
CA TRP A 557 -14.42 -6.55 3.93
C TRP A 557 -13.10 -6.95 4.63
N GLU A 558 -12.92 -6.43 5.83
CA GLU A 558 -11.79 -6.70 6.71
C GLU A 558 -11.67 -8.17 7.13
N GLU A 559 -12.81 -8.81 7.36
CA GLU A 559 -12.95 -10.23 7.66
C GLU A 559 -14.28 -10.74 7.09
N PHE A 560 -14.32 -11.97 6.63
CA PHE A 560 -15.53 -12.64 6.19
C PHE A 560 -15.53 -14.09 6.64
N ASP A 561 -16.57 -14.48 7.36
CA ASP A 561 -16.82 -15.87 7.71
C ASP A 561 -18.04 -16.36 6.92
N PRO A 562 -17.86 -17.29 5.98
CA PRO A 562 -18.97 -17.80 5.17
C PRO A 562 -20.06 -18.52 5.97
N GLU A 563 -19.76 -18.98 7.19
CA GLU A 563 -20.69 -19.66 8.07
C GLU A 563 -21.59 -18.70 8.88
N LYS A 564 -21.18 -17.43 9.00
CA LYS A 564 -21.92 -16.37 9.67
C LYS A 564 -23.02 -15.79 8.79
N LYS A 565 -24.17 -15.46 9.41
CA LYS A 565 -25.24 -14.72 8.75
C LYS A 565 -24.84 -13.25 8.53
N PRO A 566 -25.51 -12.54 7.59
CA PRO A 566 -25.20 -11.14 7.32
C PRO A 566 -25.17 -10.26 8.57
N GLU A 567 -26.13 -10.43 9.48
CA GLU A 567 -26.22 -9.66 10.72
C GLU A 567 -25.12 -9.97 11.74
N GLU A 568 -24.42 -11.07 11.59
CA GLU A 568 -23.31 -11.50 12.45
C GLU A 568 -21.94 -11.03 11.91
N GLN A 569 -21.92 -10.40 10.73
CA GLN A 569 -20.71 -9.93 10.08
C GLN A 569 -20.22 -8.56 10.57
N TYR A 570 -21.05 -7.79 11.28
CA TYR A 570 -20.79 -6.37 11.59
C TYR A 570 -19.85 -6.15 12.79
N GLU A 571 -19.97 -7.02 13.79
CA GLU A 571 -19.26 -6.87 15.07
C GLU A 571 -17.76 -7.10 14.94
N MET A 572 -16.97 -6.24 15.59
CA MET A 572 -15.52 -6.45 15.79
C MET A 572 -15.06 -5.73 17.06
N TYR A 573 -14.23 -6.40 17.85
CA TYR A 573 -13.66 -5.89 19.11
C TYR A 573 -14.71 -5.41 20.12
N GLY A 574 -15.89 -6.02 20.13
CA GLY A 574 -16.98 -5.66 21.03
C GLY A 574 -17.77 -4.42 20.60
N ASP A 575 -17.46 -3.84 19.44
CA ASP A 575 -18.28 -2.79 18.82
C ASP A 575 -19.24 -3.44 17.80
N PRO A 576 -20.57 -3.23 17.92
CA PRO A 576 -21.57 -3.86 17.06
C PRO A 576 -21.37 -3.63 15.56
N PHE A 577 -20.75 -2.51 15.18
CA PHE A 577 -20.42 -2.15 13.80
C PHE A 577 -18.93 -1.84 13.60
N GLY A 578 -18.07 -2.47 14.42
CA GLY A 578 -16.64 -2.22 14.41
C GLY A 578 -15.91 -2.72 13.16
N LYS A 579 -16.44 -3.74 12.46
CA LYS A 579 -15.81 -4.26 11.25
C LYS A 579 -15.86 -3.25 10.10
N SER A 580 -14.77 -3.08 9.37
CA SER A 580 -14.74 -2.27 8.15
C SER A 580 -15.17 -3.11 6.95
N PHE A 581 -16.09 -2.57 6.14
CA PHE A 581 -16.56 -3.20 4.91
C PHE A 581 -15.82 -2.74 3.67
N CYS A 582 -14.77 -1.94 3.84
CA CYS A 582 -13.84 -1.56 2.79
C CYS A 582 -12.41 -1.62 3.33
N HIS A 583 -11.68 -2.68 2.98
CA HIS A 583 -10.33 -2.96 3.52
C HIS A 583 -9.35 -3.39 2.42
N ALA A 584 -8.18 -2.75 2.36
CA ALA A 584 -7.20 -2.90 1.29
C ALA A 584 -6.73 -4.34 1.08
N TRP A 585 -6.46 -5.07 2.14
CA TRP A 585 -5.97 -6.46 2.06
C TRP A 585 -6.96 -7.45 1.41
N ALA A 586 -8.22 -7.05 1.27
CA ALA A 586 -9.21 -7.84 0.56
C ALA A 586 -9.15 -7.68 -0.98
N ALA A 587 -8.26 -6.85 -1.50
CA ALA A 587 -8.09 -6.63 -2.95
C ALA A 587 -7.10 -7.61 -3.60
N SER A 588 -6.66 -8.64 -2.90
CA SER A 588 -5.71 -9.66 -3.37
C SER A 588 -6.08 -10.39 -4.68
N PRO A 589 -7.36 -10.57 -5.08
CA PRO A 589 -7.68 -11.13 -6.39
C PRO A 589 -6.99 -10.43 -7.55
N ILE A 590 -6.75 -9.12 -7.47
CA ILE A 590 -6.04 -8.36 -8.52
C ILE A 590 -4.63 -8.92 -8.76
N TYR A 591 -3.89 -9.14 -7.68
CA TYR A 591 -2.53 -9.70 -7.73
C TYR A 591 -2.53 -11.13 -8.27
N LEU A 592 -3.43 -11.97 -7.78
CA LEU A 592 -3.52 -13.38 -8.20
C LEU A 592 -3.84 -13.51 -9.69
N LEU A 593 -4.82 -12.74 -10.17
CA LEU A 593 -5.22 -12.74 -11.58
C LEU A 593 -4.09 -12.24 -12.49
N GLY A 594 -3.34 -11.23 -12.09
CA GLY A 594 -2.22 -10.70 -12.87
C GLY A 594 -0.99 -11.60 -12.86
N ARG A 595 -0.56 -12.01 -11.67
CA ARG A 595 0.67 -12.76 -11.50
C ARG A 595 0.57 -14.21 -11.96
N TYR A 596 -0.54 -14.87 -11.67
CA TYR A 596 -0.69 -16.31 -11.83
C TYR A 596 -1.62 -16.70 -12.98
N PHE A 597 -2.78 -16.07 -13.13
CA PHE A 597 -3.69 -16.42 -14.22
C PHE A 597 -3.28 -15.77 -15.55
N ALA A 598 -3.00 -14.46 -15.58
CA ALA A 598 -2.35 -13.86 -16.74
C ALA A 598 -0.87 -14.27 -16.86
N GLY A 599 -0.28 -14.74 -15.77
CA GLY A 599 1.04 -15.35 -15.70
C GLY A 599 2.20 -14.37 -15.84
N ILE A 600 2.01 -13.07 -15.58
CA ILE A 600 3.03 -12.04 -15.75
C ILE A 600 3.93 -12.00 -14.51
N GLN A 601 5.16 -12.49 -14.63
CA GLN A 601 6.09 -12.63 -13.51
C GLN A 601 7.43 -11.94 -13.79
N LEU A 602 7.81 -11.07 -12.87
CA LEU A 602 9.11 -10.43 -12.84
C LEU A 602 10.21 -11.48 -12.61
N THR A 603 11.22 -11.50 -13.46
CA THR A 603 12.40 -12.39 -13.34
C THR A 603 13.70 -11.62 -13.07
N ASP A 604 13.74 -10.31 -13.40
CA ASP A 604 14.86 -9.43 -13.05
C ASP A 604 14.33 -8.03 -12.70
N THR A 605 15.04 -7.33 -11.85
CA THR A 605 14.71 -6.00 -11.31
C THR A 605 14.23 -5.04 -12.39
N ALA A 606 13.16 -4.29 -12.06
CA ALA A 606 12.53 -3.29 -12.94
C ALA A 606 12.02 -3.86 -14.27
N TYR A 607 11.64 -5.13 -14.29
CA TYR A 607 11.19 -5.79 -15.52
C TYR A 607 12.23 -5.76 -16.65
N LYS A 608 13.53 -5.73 -16.31
CA LYS A 608 14.60 -5.93 -17.31
C LYS A 608 14.42 -7.26 -18.02
N SER A 609 13.96 -8.29 -17.28
CA SER A 609 13.35 -9.49 -17.84
C SER A 609 12.11 -9.90 -17.05
N PHE A 610 11.15 -10.51 -17.74
CA PHE A 610 9.92 -11.04 -17.17
C PHE A 610 9.37 -12.17 -18.05
N THR A 611 8.62 -13.06 -17.43
CA THR A 611 7.92 -14.14 -18.16
C THR A 611 6.42 -13.89 -18.18
N VAL A 612 5.77 -14.39 -19.22
CA VAL A 612 4.32 -14.48 -19.34
C VAL A 612 3.97 -15.95 -19.51
N LYS A 613 3.32 -16.54 -18.49
CA LYS A 613 2.89 -17.96 -18.46
C LYS A 613 1.41 -18.02 -18.16
N PRO A 614 0.53 -17.76 -19.13
CA PRO A 614 -0.91 -17.70 -18.90
C PRO A 614 -1.44 -19.07 -18.49
N GLU A 615 -2.32 -19.07 -17.48
CA GLU A 615 -3.10 -20.23 -17.09
C GLU A 615 -4.39 -20.26 -17.92
N THR A 616 -4.43 -21.07 -18.96
CA THR A 616 -5.49 -21.03 -19.97
C THR A 616 -6.58 -22.07 -19.77
N ASP A 617 -6.46 -22.99 -18.79
CA ASP A 617 -7.40 -24.09 -18.61
C ASP A 617 -8.57 -23.71 -17.70
N THR A 618 -8.35 -22.81 -16.73
CA THR A 618 -9.35 -22.40 -15.72
C THR A 618 -10.46 -21.50 -16.29
N PHE A 619 -10.16 -20.69 -17.31
CA PHE A 619 -11.14 -19.84 -17.98
C PHE A 619 -11.24 -20.18 -19.48
N GLU A 620 -12.47 -20.23 -20.02
CA GLU A 620 -12.69 -20.41 -21.47
C GLU A 620 -12.07 -19.29 -22.28
N SER A 621 -12.20 -18.05 -21.80
CA SER A 621 -11.60 -16.87 -22.40
C SER A 621 -11.19 -15.83 -21.36
N VAL A 622 -10.13 -15.08 -21.69
CA VAL A 622 -9.68 -13.91 -20.93
C VAL A 622 -9.20 -12.83 -21.89
N ASP A 623 -9.45 -11.58 -21.53
CA ASP A 623 -8.89 -10.38 -22.17
C ASP A 623 -8.42 -9.44 -21.05
N CYS A 624 -7.10 -9.31 -20.87
CA CYS A 624 -6.57 -8.55 -19.75
C CYS A 624 -5.30 -7.77 -20.12
N THR A 625 -5.09 -6.66 -19.43
CA THR A 625 -3.89 -5.83 -19.54
C THR A 625 -3.36 -5.53 -18.14
N PHE A 626 -2.07 -5.72 -17.94
CA PHE A 626 -1.41 -5.39 -16.68
C PHE A 626 -0.20 -4.47 -16.90
N PRO A 627 0.06 -3.55 -15.97
CA PRO A 627 1.22 -2.68 -16.03
C PRO A 627 2.52 -3.45 -15.72
N VAL A 628 3.59 -2.99 -16.38
CA VAL A 628 4.97 -3.34 -16.07
C VAL A 628 5.79 -2.05 -16.07
N LYS A 629 7.05 -2.10 -15.63
CA LYS A 629 7.91 -0.91 -15.65
C LYS A 629 8.01 -0.33 -17.05
N GLY A 630 7.58 0.90 -17.19
CA GLY A 630 7.62 1.65 -18.45
C GLY A 630 6.53 1.30 -19.48
N GLY A 631 5.65 0.32 -19.23
CA GLY A 631 4.64 -0.07 -20.19
C GLY A 631 3.55 -1.00 -19.66
N THR A 632 3.04 -1.84 -20.54
CA THR A 632 1.97 -2.81 -20.26
C THR A 632 2.18 -4.10 -21.03
N VAL A 633 1.60 -5.18 -20.50
CA VAL A 633 1.47 -6.48 -21.16
C VAL A 633 -0.02 -6.77 -21.32
N HIS A 634 -0.45 -7.06 -22.56
CA HIS A 634 -1.79 -7.50 -22.89
C HIS A 634 -1.77 -9.00 -23.15
N VAL A 635 -2.65 -9.74 -22.50
CA VAL A 635 -2.83 -11.19 -22.64
C VAL A 635 -4.28 -11.47 -22.98
N LYS A 636 -4.48 -12.22 -24.04
CA LYS A 636 -5.82 -12.60 -24.49
C LYS A 636 -5.85 -14.02 -25.00
N TRP A 637 -6.85 -14.77 -24.60
CA TRP A 637 -7.15 -16.08 -25.18
C TRP A 637 -8.65 -16.35 -25.31
N ASP A 638 -8.97 -17.24 -26.21
CA ASP A 638 -10.26 -17.86 -26.35
C ASP A 638 -10.10 -19.41 -26.45
N GLU A 639 -11.09 -20.12 -26.92
CA GLU A 639 -11.05 -21.59 -27.05
C GLU A 639 -9.92 -22.08 -28.00
N LYS A 640 -9.38 -21.24 -28.87
CA LYS A 640 -8.49 -21.66 -29.97
C LYS A 640 -7.14 -20.96 -29.95
N ILE A 641 -7.08 -19.73 -29.52
CA ILE A 641 -5.94 -18.86 -29.75
C ILE A 641 -5.55 -18.16 -28.44
N LEU A 642 -4.24 -18.18 -28.18
CA LEU A 642 -3.59 -17.32 -27.21
C LEU A 642 -2.79 -16.25 -27.93
N SER A 643 -2.98 -14.99 -27.55
CA SER A 643 -2.20 -13.85 -28.04
C SER A 643 -1.64 -13.04 -26.87
N VAL A 644 -0.37 -12.63 -27.00
CA VAL A 644 0.33 -11.81 -26.00
C VAL A 644 1.06 -10.69 -26.70
N GLU A 645 0.91 -9.48 -26.18
CA GLU A 645 1.60 -8.29 -26.66
C GLU A 645 2.23 -7.55 -25.48
N SER A 646 3.49 -7.16 -25.61
CA SER A 646 4.18 -6.30 -24.67
C SER A 646 4.51 -4.96 -25.31
N SER A 647 4.29 -3.87 -24.58
CA SER A 647 4.73 -2.54 -25.03
C SER A 647 6.20 -2.25 -24.71
N VAL A 648 6.86 -3.13 -23.95
CA VAL A 648 8.28 -3.03 -23.55
C VAL A 648 9.05 -4.29 -23.90
N SER A 649 10.39 -4.17 -23.98
CA SER A 649 11.32 -5.30 -24.16
C SER A 649 11.50 -6.11 -22.87
N GLY A 650 12.15 -7.28 -22.99
CA GLY A 650 12.54 -8.15 -21.88
C GLY A 650 11.52 -9.24 -21.55
N GLY A 651 10.35 -9.25 -22.18
CA GLY A 651 9.34 -10.28 -21.99
C GLY A 651 9.57 -11.55 -22.79
N THR A 652 9.25 -12.69 -22.17
CA THR A 652 9.24 -14.02 -22.83
C THR A 652 7.91 -14.71 -22.52
N LEU A 653 7.13 -15.01 -23.57
CA LEU A 653 5.96 -15.90 -23.43
C LEU A 653 6.46 -17.34 -23.35
N ILE A 654 6.04 -18.05 -22.30
CA ILE A 654 6.30 -19.48 -22.13
C ILE A 654 4.96 -20.20 -22.18
N TYR A 655 4.77 -21.02 -23.21
CA TYR A 655 3.50 -21.73 -23.40
C TYR A 655 3.71 -23.09 -24.05
N CYS A 656 3.12 -24.15 -23.49
CA CYS A 656 3.25 -25.54 -23.96
C CYS A 656 4.71 -25.95 -24.19
N GLY A 657 5.62 -25.58 -23.26
CA GLY A 657 7.05 -25.93 -23.35
C GLY A 657 7.85 -25.17 -24.43
N LYS A 658 7.25 -24.16 -25.07
CA LYS A 658 7.91 -23.29 -26.05
C LYS A 658 8.09 -21.88 -25.48
N GLU A 659 9.15 -21.23 -25.91
CA GLU A 659 9.49 -19.85 -25.54
C GLU A 659 9.38 -18.95 -26.77
N TYR A 660 8.76 -17.77 -26.59
CA TYR A 660 8.60 -16.77 -27.61
C TYR A 660 9.03 -15.42 -27.06
N LEU A 661 10.01 -14.77 -27.69
CA LEU A 661 10.44 -13.42 -27.32
C LEU A 661 9.32 -12.42 -27.61
N LEU A 662 8.98 -11.58 -26.65
CA LEU A 662 8.02 -10.50 -26.81
C LEU A 662 8.76 -9.23 -27.26
N GLU A 663 8.65 -8.91 -28.56
CA GLU A 663 9.18 -7.66 -29.10
C GLU A 663 8.16 -6.53 -28.87
N PRO A 664 8.59 -5.32 -28.47
CA PRO A 664 7.70 -4.20 -28.18
C PRO A 664 6.72 -3.90 -29.34
N GLY A 665 5.44 -3.85 -29.00
CA GLY A 665 4.36 -3.55 -29.96
C GLY A 665 4.08 -4.64 -30.99
N LYS A 666 4.65 -5.84 -30.82
CA LYS A 666 4.35 -6.99 -31.67
C LYS A 666 3.56 -8.04 -30.89
N THR A 667 2.46 -8.48 -31.46
CA THR A 667 1.64 -9.54 -30.90
C THR A 667 2.21 -10.91 -31.28
N VAL A 668 2.48 -11.74 -30.29
CA VAL A 668 2.76 -13.17 -30.46
C VAL A 668 1.44 -13.92 -30.36
N THR A 669 1.16 -14.77 -31.36
CA THR A 669 -0.05 -15.59 -31.42
C THR A 669 0.31 -17.05 -31.54
N THR A 670 -0.34 -17.91 -30.75
CA THR A 670 -0.19 -19.38 -30.80
C THR A 670 -1.54 -20.05 -30.64
N THR A 671 -1.66 -21.31 -31.05
CA THR A 671 -2.86 -22.12 -30.78
C THR A 671 -2.90 -22.52 -29.31
N LYS A 672 -4.10 -22.45 -28.73
CA LYS A 672 -4.37 -22.91 -27.36
C LYS A 672 -4.40 -24.45 -27.31
#